data_18d9dc7429dcd2a6e2c0fe9be2d6d837
#
_entry.id   18d9dc7429dcd2a6e2c0fe9be2d6d837
#
_cell.length_a   1.000
_cell.length_b   1.000
_cell.length_c   1.000
_cell.angle_alpha   90.00
_cell.angle_beta   90.00
_cell.angle_gamma   90.00
#
_symmetry.space_group_name_H-M   'P 1'
#
loop_
_entity.id
_entity.type
_entity.pdbx_description
1 polymer ?
#
loop_
_entity_poly.entity_id
_entity_poly.type
_entity_poly.pdbx_seq_one_letter_code
_entity_poly.pdbx_strand_id
1 'polypeptide(L)'
;DSWSIFQTALNKLGENRRGGVLFVPAGRYRITGKLYIPTGVTLRGEWKRPTKGVAIQGTILMVDNAGGDELESKSFITMEPSTALTYLSIWYPHQNPDHIKPYPPTVLYGRDGVWGNEYCNVRHVTLVNSYSGIILSRKNGGGCPNIYDVYGTPLSRGIEIDNIADVGRFEQIYFSPDYWAGSGLEGAPKAGSAFTDWIYQNGVGITMRRNDWSYTCFVDVEGYNCGFKTGNSMSGDGNPNGHNYSFHLKDCQTGIHVDGSSSSGIMFTRVEMENCENGIVVSSADGPVQLYGCEISARENAVLMESGSSSRLMMEQCTVKGGAVNSMSGDFVASDCDFNNTTPQVFIGSDARCILKGNRFAKKADVQNNSLFECHIDHTALTERSKLPEFPDLRVPETKPARVVLYNVLDFGIEPFVVPFNSSTNTQSIQNAIRNGLNSAKDATAAIQSALDKAKADGGGIVYLPGGRYKMLGTLTVPTGVELRGAADFGSIPRGHGTIFEVYAGKGQPSGESFLKLEAGSGVRGISINYPEQLSSMLPAMAQYPYTIQGKGKDIYIVNVGIRAAWNGLDLFSNKCDNHYVDYLAGHAFKNVIRIGGGSQGGMVNNMQFNTIVYACGAETKFGSWSNNADADNGKAYDQ
;
A
#
# COMPACT_ATOMS: atom_id res chain seq x y z
N ASP A 1 -17.82 27.37 1.82
CA ASP A 1 -16.69 26.68 2.43
C ASP A 1 -17.18 25.48 3.22
N SER A 2 -16.63 24.32 2.94
CA SER A 2 -17.01 23.06 3.58
C SER A 2 -16.03 22.61 4.68
N TRP A 3 -14.93 23.32 4.88
CA TRP A 3 -13.86 22.91 5.78
C TRP A 3 -14.30 22.58 7.20
N SER A 4 -15.03 23.51 7.85
CA SER A 4 -15.42 23.31 9.26
C SER A 4 -16.37 22.12 9.44
N ILE A 5 -17.24 21.87 8.49
CA ILE A 5 -18.18 20.75 8.49
C ILE A 5 -17.41 19.43 8.38
N PHE A 6 -16.46 19.34 7.44
CA PHE A 6 -15.61 18.16 7.26
C PHE A 6 -14.80 17.88 8.53
N GLN A 7 -14.11 18.90 9.04
CA GLN A 7 -13.24 18.71 10.21
C GLN A 7 -14.02 18.33 11.47
N THR A 8 -15.20 18.95 11.67
CA THR A 8 -16.07 18.59 12.81
C THR A 8 -16.53 17.14 12.71
N ALA A 9 -16.93 16.70 11.52
CA ALA A 9 -17.37 15.31 11.30
C ALA A 9 -16.22 14.31 11.49
N LEU A 10 -15.03 14.61 10.96
CA LEU A 10 -13.83 13.79 11.16
C LEU A 10 -13.47 13.65 12.63
N ASN A 11 -13.45 14.77 13.37
CA ASN A 11 -13.15 14.78 14.80
C ASN A 11 -14.15 13.93 15.59
N LYS A 12 -15.44 14.06 15.31
CA LYS A 12 -16.50 13.28 15.96
C LYS A 12 -16.34 11.77 15.74
N LEU A 13 -15.95 11.37 14.54
CA LEU A 13 -15.67 9.96 14.24
C LEU A 13 -14.43 9.43 14.98
N GLY A 14 -13.43 10.29 15.20
CA GLY A 14 -12.21 9.95 15.93
C GLY A 14 -12.36 9.91 17.46
N GLU A 15 -13.46 10.44 18.01
CA GLU A 15 -13.67 10.48 19.46
C GLU A 15 -13.62 9.09 20.08
N ASN A 16 -12.89 8.97 21.20
CA ASN A 16 -12.71 7.71 21.93
C ASN A 16 -12.17 6.54 21.05
N ARG A 17 -11.46 6.86 19.97
CA ARG A 17 -10.93 5.89 19.01
C ARG A 17 -12.01 4.98 18.38
N ARG A 18 -13.22 5.45 18.26
CA ARG A 18 -14.30 4.68 17.63
C ARG A 18 -13.99 4.37 16.18
N GLY A 19 -13.44 5.35 15.48
CA GLY A 19 -13.25 5.25 14.04
C GLY A 19 -14.58 5.33 13.29
N GLY A 20 -14.49 5.32 11.98
CA GLY A 20 -15.66 5.37 11.13
C GLY A 20 -15.33 5.90 9.74
N VAL A 21 -16.33 6.00 8.90
CA VAL A 21 -16.20 6.50 7.54
C VAL A 21 -16.99 7.80 7.40
N LEU A 22 -16.30 8.89 7.08
CA LEU A 22 -16.95 10.10 6.57
C LEU A 22 -17.14 9.93 5.06
N PHE A 23 -18.36 9.64 4.66
CA PHE A 23 -18.71 9.55 3.26
C PHE A 23 -19.11 10.91 2.70
N VAL A 24 -18.52 11.29 1.57
CA VAL A 24 -18.75 12.55 0.86
C VAL A 24 -19.29 12.22 -0.53
N PRO A 25 -20.56 12.53 -0.83
CA PRO A 25 -21.15 12.28 -2.15
C PRO A 25 -20.39 12.98 -3.29
N ALA A 26 -20.65 12.55 -4.52
CA ALA A 26 -20.11 13.22 -5.70
C ALA A 26 -20.46 14.71 -5.71
N GLY A 27 -19.49 15.55 -6.04
CA GLY A 27 -19.64 17.00 -6.06
C GLY A 27 -18.29 17.71 -5.89
N ARG A 28 -18.32 19.04 -5.95
CA ARG A 28 -17.13 19.89 -5.74
C ARG A 28 -17.25 20.58 -4.39
N TYR A 29 -16.24 20.39 -3.54
CA TYR A 29 -16.22 20.88 -2.16
C TYR A 29 -15.06 21.84 -1.97
N ARG A 30 -15.38 23.11 -1.72
CA ARG A 30 -14.39 24.14 -1.44
C ARG A 30 -13.86 23.99 -0.02
N ILE A 31 -12.57 23.79 0.14
CA ILE A 31 -11.88 23.58 1.42
C ILE A 31 -10.79 24.64 1.60
N THR A 32 -11.01 25.57 2.53
CA THR A 32 -10.09 26.68 2.78
C THR A 32 -9.04 26.37 3.86
N GLY A 33 -9.30 25.40 4.72
CA GLY A 33 -8.43 25.00 5.81
C GLY A 33 -7.77 23.64 5.59
N LYS A 34 -6.94 23.26 6.55
CA LYS A 34 -6.29 21.94 6.60
C LYS A 34 -7.26 20.91 7.13
N LEU A 35 -7.22 19.72 6.55
CA LEU A 35 -7.94 18.56 7.04
C LEU A 35 -7.00 17.64 7.83
N TYR A 36 -7.49 17.20 8.96
CA TYR A 36 -6.83 16.26 9.83
C TYR A 36 -7.71 15.01 9.96
N ILE A 37 -7.18 13.86 9.54
CA ILE A 37 -7.90 12.59 9.64
C ILE A 37 -7.42 11.87 10.90
N PRO A 38 -8.24 11.82 11.96
CA PRO A 38 -7.85 11.19 13.22
C PRO A 38 -7.79 9.67 13.10
N THR A 39 -7.04 9.06 14.00
CA THR A 39 -6.84 7.62 14.06
C THR A 39 -8.15 6.82 13.95
N GLY A 40 -8.15 5.81 13.09
CA GLY A 40 -9.30 4.93 12.85
C GLY A 40 -10.36 5.50 11.90
N VAL A 41 -10.15 6.69 11.35
CA VAL A 41 -11.13 7.36 10.49
C VAL A 41 -10.74 7.25 9.02
N THR A 42 -11.73 7.03 8.19
CA THR A 42 -11.64 7.08 6.72
C THR A 42 -12.39 8.27 6.17
N LEU A 43 -11.73 9.07 5.33
CA LEU A 43 -12.40 10.05 4.46
C LEU A 43 -12.62 9.39 3.10
N ARG A 44 -13.87 9.19 2.72
CA ARG A 44 -14.27 8.47 1.53
C ARG A 44 -15.23 9.30 0.67
N GLY A 45 -14.92 9.39 -0.62
CA GLY A 45 -15.81 9.99 -1.60
C GLY A 45 -16.45 8.97 -2.55
N GLU A 46 -16.96 9.47 -3.65
CA GLU A 46 -17.29 8.76 -4.86
C GLU A 46 -16.25 9.07 -5.93
N TRP A 47 -15.78 8.07 -6.67
CA TRP A 47 -14.67 8.25 -7.60
C TRP A 47 -14.82 7.34 -8.80
N LYS A 48 -14.46 7.85 -9.93
CA LYS A 48 -14.30 7.07 -11.14
C LYS A 48 -12.84 7.15 -11.56
N ARG A 49 -12.27 6.00 -11.89
CA ARG A 49 -10.89 5.93 -12.37
C ARG A 49 -10.69 6.92 -13.53
N PRO A 50 -9.75 7.87 -13.42
CA PRO A 50 -9.52 8.86 -14.46
C PRO A 50 -8.94 8.20 -15.72
N THR A 51 -9.25 8.78 -16.84
CA THR A 51 -8.68 8.42 -18.15
C THR A 51 -8.09 9.69 -18.75
N LYS A 52 -6.89 9.58 -19.34
CA LYS A 52 -6.24 10.72 -20.00
C LYS A 52 -7.19 11.35 -21.02
N GLY A 53 -7.36 12.67 -21.00
CA GLY A 53 -8.25 13.39 -21.89
C GLY A 53 -9.76 13.30 -21.57
N VAL A 54 -10.15 12.71 -20.44
CA VAL A 54 -11.55 12.60 -20.02
C VAL A 54 -11.78 13.35 -18.72
N ALA A 55 -12.85 14.15 -18.69
CA ALA A 55 -13.22 14.95 -17.53
C ALA A 55 -13.39 14.10 -16.25
N ILE A 56 -12.83 14.57 -15.16
CA ILE A 56 -12.86 13.93 -13.84
C ILE A 56 -14.28 13.97 -13.28
N GLN A 57 -14.70 12.84 -12.70
CA GLN A 57 -16.02 12.65 -12.10
C GLN A 57 -15.91 12.19 -10.65
N GLY A 58 -16.97 12.47 -9.87
CA GLY A 58 -17.07 12.05 -8.47
C GLY A 58 -16.88 13.18 -7.47
N THR A 59 -16.30 12.87 -6.32
CA THR A 59 -16.02 13.81 -5.25
C THR A 59 -14.70 14.54 -5.51
N ILE A 60 -14.73 15.86 -5.57
CA ILE A 60 -13.57 16.70 -5.82
C ILE A 60 -13.39 17.67 -4.65
N LEU A 61 -12.28 17.54 -3.93
CA LEU A 61 -11.87 18.51 -2.92
C LEU A 61 -11.10 19.65 -3.61
N MET A 62 -11.65 20.85 -3.56
CA MET A 62 -11.04 22.07 -4.11
C MET A 62 -10.21 22.74 -3.01
N VAL A 63 -8.89 22.69 -3.12
CA VAL A 63 -7.98 23.30 -2.15
C VAL A 63 -7.87 24.79 -2.42
N ASP A 64 -8.64 25.57 -1.68
CA ASP A 64 -8.75 27.01 -1.89
C ASP A 64 -7.81 27.77 -0.96
N ASN A 65 -6.51 27.73 -1.29
CA ASN A 65 -5.49 28.56 -0.67
C ASN A 65 -4.53 29.10 -1.76
N ALA A 66 -3.74 30.10 -1.41
CA ALA A 66 -2.92 30.82 -2.38
C ALA A 66 -1.59 30.11 -2.74
N GLY A 67 -1.20 29.09 -2.03
CA GLY A 67 0.12 28.49 -2.15
C GLY A 67 1.25 29.42 -1.70
N GLY A 68 2.48 29.16 -2.15
CA GLY A 68 3.63 30.01 -1.94
C GLY A 68 4.75 29.41 -1.07
N ASP A 69 4.55 28.23 -0.47
CA ASP A 69 5.58 27.48 0.27
C ASP A 69 5.37 25.97 0.19
N GLU A 70 6.34 25.21 0.69
CA GLU A 70 6.33 23.73 0.69
C GLU A 70 6.38 23.16 2.11
N LEU A 71 6.01 23.94 3.13
CA LEU A 71 6.12 23.52 4.51
C LEU A 71 5.19 22.34 4.82
N GLU A 72 5.75 21.21 5.26
CA GLU A 72 5.00 20.02 5.65
C GLU A 72 3.98 20.31 6.76
N SER A 73 4.31 21.21 7.69
CA SER A 73 3.38 21.64 8.73
C SER A 73 2.10 22.30 8.20
N LYS A 74 2.09 22.69 6.92
CA LYS A 74 0.95 23.29 6.22
C LYS A 74 0.28 22.32 5.24
N SER A 75 0.59 21.03 5.28
CA SER A 75 -0.02 20.01 4.41
C SER A 75 -1.55 20.14 4.38
N PHE A 76 -2.15 19.90 3.21
CA PHE A 76 -3.61 20.02 3.06
C PHE A 76 -4.35 18.96 3.87
N ILE A 77 -3.92 17.69 3.79
CA ILE A 77 -4.45 16.58 4.57
C ILE A 77 -3.32 15.98 5.40
N THR A 78 -3.49 15.90 6.70
CA THR A 78 -2.61 15.15 7.60
C THR A 78 -3.33 13.90 8.09
N MET A 79 -2.69 12.74 7.93
CA MET A 79 -3.26 11.44 8.29
C MET A 79 -2.58 10.90 9.55
N GLU A 80 -3.37 10.53 10.56
CA GLU A 80 -2.89 9.77 11.73
C GLU A 80 -2.78 8.27 11.45
N PRO A 81 -2.20 7.47 12.37
CA PRO A 81 -2.13 6.01 12.22
C PRO A 81 -3.50 5.37 12.00
N SER A 82 -3.52 4.30 11.21
CA SER A 82 -4.73 3.52 10.91
C SER A 82 -5.87 4.37 10.31
N THR A 83 -5.53 5.13 9.28
CA THR A 83 -6.45 6.01 8.56
C THR A 83 -6.51 5.69 7.09
N ALA A 84 -7.55 6.16 6.42
CA ALA A 84 -7.63 6.06 4.97
C ALA A 84 -8.18 7.33 4.33
N LEU A 85 -7.66 7.62 3.14
CA LEU A 85 -8.17 8.61 2.20
C LEU A 85 -8.53 7.88 0.91
N THR A 86 -9.81 7.86 0.55
CA THR A 86 -10.25 6.97 -0.53
C THR A 86 -11.32 7.56 -1.42
N TYR A 87 -11.30 7.16 -2.71
CA TYR A 87 -12.36 7.43 -3.69
C TYR A 87 -12.66 8.91 -3.91
N LEU A 88 -11.65 9.74 -4.08
CA LEU A 88 -11.84 11.16 -4.35
C LEU A 88 -10.71 11.77 -5.19
N SER A 89 -10.97 12.97 -5.67
CA SER A 89 -9.98 13.78 -6.40
C SER A 89 -9.64 15.04 -5.62
N ILE A 90 -8.40 15.50 -5.72
CA ILE A 90 -7.92 16.72 -5.07
C ILE A 90 -7.40 17.68 -6.15
N TRP A 91 -7.89 18.89 -6.14
CA TRP A 91 -7.62 19.90 -7.15
C TRP A 91 -7.29 21.26 -6.53
N TYR A 92 -6.29 21.92 -7.07
CA TYR A 92 -5.81 23.25 -6.70
C TYR A 92 -6.26 24.27 -7.76
N PRO A 93 -7.39 24.98 -7.58
CA PRO A 93 -7.94 25.88 -8.58
C PRO A 93 -7.04 27.12 -8.85
N HIS A 94 -6.17 27.47 -7.89
CA HIS A 94 -5.27 28.62 -8.02
C HIS A 94 -3.87 28.27 -8.53
N GLN A 95 -3.62 27.00 -8.89
CA GLN A 95 -2.39 26.62 -9.56
C GLN A 95 -2.40 27.12 -11.01
N ASN A 96 -1.36 27.84 -11.38
CA ASN A 96 -1.25 28.42 -12.71
C ASN A 96 -0.30 27.57 -13.58
N PRO A 97 -0.76 27.03 -14.71
CA PRO A 97 0.08 26.21 -15.57
C PRO A 97 1.21 26.99 -16.25
N ASP A 98 1.07 28.30 -16.44
CA ASP A 98 2.11 29.16 -17.02
C ASP A 98 3.14 29.65 -16.00
N HIS A 99 2.78 29.59 -14.70
CA HIS A 99 3.64 30.00 -13.58
C HIS A 99 3.41 29.08 -12.39
N ILE A 100 4.01 27.88 -12.44
CA ILE A 100 3.85 26.87 -11.41
C ILE A 100 4.28 27.42 -10.05
N LYS A 101 3.37 27.38 -9.08
CA LYS A 101 3.59 27.83 -7.71
C LYS A 101 3.83 26.65 -6.78
N PRO A 102 4.73 26.78 -5.80
CA PRO A 102 4.89 25.78 -4.75
C PRO A 102 3.64 25.72 -3.85
N TYR A 103 3.28 24.50 -3.45
CA TYR A 103 2.25 24.19 -2.46
C TYR A 103 2.77 23.17 -1.47
N PRO A 104 2.33 23.22 -0.21
CA PRO A 104 2.62 22.20 0.77
C PRO A 104 2.14 20.82 0.31
N PRO A 105 2.62 19.72 0.95
CA PRO A 105 2.14 18.39 0.62
C PRO A 105 0.62 18.29 0.62
N THR A 106 0.08 17.67 -0.42
CA THR A 106 -1.36 17.41 -0.51
C THR A 106 -1.78 16.42 0.57
N VAL A 107 -1.01 15.34 0.76
CA VAL A 107 -1.21 14.36 1.81
C VAL A 107 0.09 14.15 2.56
N LEU A 108 0.06 14.32 3.86
CA LEU A 108 1.17 14.02 4.76
C LEU A 108 0.81 12.85 5.66
N TYR A 109 1.66 11.82 5.69
CA TYR A 109 1.56 10.73 6.65
C TYR A 109 2.25 11.10 7.94
N GLY A 110 1.50 11.01 9.01
CA GLY A 110 2.00 11.22 10.34
C GLY A 110 2.05 12.67 10.77
N ARG A 111 2.24 12.83 12.06
CA ARG A 111 2.36 14.10 12.76
C ARG A 111 3.70 14.15 13.49
N ASP A 112 4.35 15.31 13.49
CA ASP A 112 5.58 15.52 14.26
C ASP A 112 5.40 15.11 15.73
N GLY A 113 6.37 14.37 16.24
CA GLY A 113 6.41 13.92 17.64
C GLY A 113 5.54 12.69 17.96
N VAL A 114 4.89 12.08 16.99
CA VAL A 114 4.12 10.83 17.17
C VAL A 114 4.85 9.67 16.51
N TRP A 115 5.36 8.75 17.32
CA TRP A 115 5.90 7.48 16.85
C TRP A 115 4.79 6.52 16.40
N GLY A 116 5.05 5.74 15.36
CA GLY A 116 4.14 4.69 14.93
C GLY A 116 3.04 5.19 14.01
N ASN A 117 3.37 6.05 13.04
CA ASN A 117 2.49 6.43 11.94
C ASN A 117 2.28 5.25 10.98
N GLU A 118 1.65 4.20 11.49
CA GLU A 118 1.49 2.95 10.78
C GLU A 118 0.12 2.83 10.15
N TYR A 119 0.06 2.06 9.05
CA TYR A 119 -1.21 1.69 8.41
C TYR A 119 -2.03 2.89 7.90
N CYS A 120 -1.36 3.90 7.36
CA CYS A 120 -2.04 4.93 6.58
C CYS A 120 -2.26 4.44 5.15
N ASN A 121 -3.43 4.72 4.60
CA ASN A 121 -3.82 4.24 3.28
C ASN A 121 -4.33 5.37 2.40
N VAL A 122 -3.80 5.48 1.19
CA VAL A 122 -4.36 6.33 0.13
C VAL A 122 -4.72 5.43 -1.04
N ARG A 123 -6.02 5.33 -1.36
CA ARG A 123 -6.52 4.38 -2.35
C ARG A 123 -7.57 5.01 -3.24
N HIS A 124 -7.48 4.78 -4.56
CA HIS A 124 -8.44 5.32 -5.53
C HIS A 124 -8.53 6.84 -5.46
N VAL A 125 -7.39 7.51 -5.56
CA VAL A 125 -7.27 8.96 -5.43
C VAL A 125 -6.67 9.58 -6.69
N THR A 126 -7.21 10.74 -7.08
CA THR A 126 -6.65 11.53 -8.17
C THR A 126 -6.05 12.81 -7.63
N LEU A 127 -4.74 12.97 -7.80
CA LEU A 127 -3.99 14.21 -7.54
C LEU A 127 -3.99 15.05 -8.82
N VAL A 128 -5.00 15.88 -9.03
CA VAL A 128 -5.22 16.53 -10.33
C VAL A 128 -4.03 17.37 -10.75
N ASN A 129 -3.56 18.26 -9.87
CA ASN A 129 -2.47 19.19 -10.12
C ASN A 129 -1.76 19.61 -8.83
N SER A 130 -1.57 18.67 -7.93
CA SER A 130 -0.82 18.89 -6.68
C SER A 130 0.62 19.29 -6.98
N TYR A 131 1.16 20.33 -6.36
CA TYR A 131 2.59 20.63 -6.48
C TYR A 131 3.42 19.52 -5.83
N SER A 132 3.06 19.16 -4.60
CA SER A 132 3.60 18.03 -3.85
C SER A 132 2.46 17.09 -3.48
N GLY A 133 2.54 15.85 -3.92
CA GLY A 133 1.47 14.87 -3.79
C GLY A 133 1.42 14.21 -2.40
N ILE A 134 1.89 12.97 -2.27
CA ILE A 134 1.84 12.19 -1.04
C ILE A 134 3.24 12.09 -0.44
N ILE A 135 3.39 12.60 0.77
CA ILE A 135 4.67 12.58 1.49
C ILE A 135 4.51 11.72 2.75
N LEU A 136 5.34 10.69 2.87
CA LEU A 136 5.46 9.92 4.08
C LEU A 136 6.46 10.65 5.00
N SER A 137 6.06 10.85 6.26
CA SER A 137 6.80 11.72 7.20
C SER A 137 8.27 11.32 7.34
N ARG A 138 9.15 12.29 7.20
CA ARG A 138 10.59 12.12 7.29
C ARG A 138 11.12 12.05 8.73
N LYS A 139 10.37 12.60 9.70
CA LYS A 139 10.84 12.77 11.07
C LYS A 139 10.40 11.66 12.01
N ASN A 140 9.29 11.03 11.73
CA ASN A 140 8.67 10.04 12.60
C ASN A 140 8.45 8.78 11.81
N GLY A 141 9.16 7.72 12.15
CA GLY A 141 9.04 6.44 11.45
C GLY A 141 7.60 6.00 11.29
N GLY A 142 7.28 5.47 10.14
CA GLY A 142 6.00 4.85 9.81
C GLY A 142 6.17 3.39 9.47
N GLY A 143 5.08 2.64 9.44
CA GLY A 143 5.08 1.23 9.05
C GLY A 143 3.87 0.88 8.20
N CYS A 144 4.04 -0.11 7.33
CA CYS A 144 2.98 -0.69 6.52
C CYS A 144 2.07 0.32 5.79
N PRO A 145 2.60 1.38 5.15
CA PRO A 145 1.76 2.27 4.37
C PRO A 145 1.25 1.56 3.12
N ASN A 146 0.03 1.92 2.70
CA ASN A 146 -0.54 1.42 1.46
C ASN A 146 -0.95 2.59 0.57
N ILE A 147 -0.36 2.66 -0.62
CA ILE A 147 -0.77 3.58 -1.68
C ILE A 147 -1.19 2.73 -2.87
N TYR A 148 -2.44 2.83 -3.26
CA TYR A 148 -3.01 1.95 -4.26
C TYR A 148 -3.95 2.70 -5.21
N ASP A 149 -3.78 2.49 -6.51
CA ASP A 149 -4.65 3.02 -7.57
C ASP A 149 -4.73 4.56 -7.51
N VAL A 150 -3.56 5.21 -7.61
CA VAL A 150 -3.38 6.67 -7.54
C VAL A 150 -3.02 7.23 -8.90
N TYR A 151 -3.73 8.26 -9.31
CA TYR A 151 -3.58 8.93 -10.60
C TYR A 151 -3.30 10.42 -10.44
N GLY A 152 -2.82 11.04 -11.50
CA GLY A 152 -2.81 12.49 -11.58
C GLY A 152 -1.62 13.12 -12.26
N THR A 153 -1.50 14.42 -12.04
CA THR A 153 -0.40 15.26 -12.49
C THR A 153 0.24 15.96 -11.29
N PRO A 154 0.89 15.23 -10.37
CA PRO A 154 1.70 15.92 -9.36
C PRO A 154 2.87 16.62 -10.06
N LEU A 155 3.04 17.91 -9.79
CA LEU A 155 3.90 18.77 -10.58
C LEU A 155 5.39 18.59 -10.24
N SER A 156 5.75 18.71 -8.95
CA SER A 156 7.13 18.64 -8.49
C SER A 156 7.47 17.28 -7.86
N ARG A 157 6.66 16.80 -6.93
CA ARG A 157 6.86 15.54 -6.22
C ARG A 157 5.57 14.74 -6.23
N GLY A 158 5.59 13.56 -6.85
CA GLY A 158 4.41 12.69 -6.86
C GLY A 158 4.24 11.99 -5.52
N ILE A 159 5.07 10.99 -5.24
CA ILE A 159 5.11 10.28 -3.96
C ILE A 159 6.54 10.32 -3.43
N GLU A 160 6.72 10.70 -2.19
CA GLU A 160 8.01 10.60 -1.51
C GLU A 160 7.88 9.72 -0.27
N ILE A 161 8.69 8.65 -0.24
CA ILE A 161 8.71 7.63 0.80
C ILE A 161 10.00 7.80 1.57
N ASP A 162 9.92 8.01 2.89
CA ASP A 162 11.09 8.08 3.75
C ASP A 162 10.79 7.54 5.14
N ASN A 163 11.79 6.95 5.77
CA ASN A 163 11.78 6.48 7.15
C ASN A 163 10.63 5.50 7.46
N ILE A 164 10.41 4.53 6.56
CA ILE A 164 9.38 3.50 6.70
C ILE A 164 10.03 2.23 7.23
N ALA A 165 9.44 1.65 8.27
CA ALA A 165 9.72 0.31 8.76
C ALA A 165 8.60 -0.64 8.35
N ASP A 166 8.94 -1.94 8.27
CA ASP A 166 8.03 -2.98 7.81
C ASP A 166 7.47 -2.73 6.39
N VAL A 167 6.65 -3.62 5.90
CA VAL A 167 6.40 -3.68 4.47
C VAL A 167 5.39 -2.64 4.02
N GLY A 168 5.87 -1.59 3.34
CA GLY A 168 5.03 -0.68 2.56
C GLY A 168 4.61 -1.32 1.23
N ARG A 169 3.42 -0.95 0.73
CA ARG A 169 2.91 -1.37 -0.57
C ARG A 169 2.50 -0.16 -1.38
N PHE A 170 3.10 -0.03 -2.57
CA PHE A 170 2.89 1.08 -3.48
C PHE A 170 2.54 0.50 -4.85
N GLU A 171 1.25 0.49 -5.19
CA GLU A 171 0.76 -0.28 -6.32
C GLU A 171 -0.20 0.55 -7.18
N GLN A 172 -0.13 0.35 -8.50
CA GLN A 172 -1.01 1.01 -9.48
C GLN A 172 -0.95 2.53 -9.38
N ILE A 173 0.23 3.10 -9.66
CA ILE A 173 0.49 4.53 -9.61
C ILE A 173 0.69 5.04 -11.03
N TYR A 174 -0.13 6.03 -11.44
CA TYR A 174 -0.20 6.52 -12.82
C TYR A 174 -0.09 8.04 -12.85
N PHE A 175 1.07 8.57 -13.26
CA PHE A 175 1.33 10.00 -13.33
C PHE A 175 1.65 10.43 -14.77
N SER A 176 0.93 11.42 -15.26
CA SER A 176 1.14 12.04 -16.57
C SER A 176 0.61 13.47 -16.57
N PRO A 177 1.21 14.40 -17.32
CA PRO A 177 0.66 15.73 -17.55
C PRO A 177 -0.78 15.74 -18.08
N ASP A 178 -1.17 14.69 -18.79
CA ASP A 178 -2.47 14.59 -19.46
C ASP A 178 -3.65 14.44 -18.52
N TYR A 179 -3.44 14.03 -17.26
CA TYR A 179 -4.55 13.95 -16.29
C TYR A 179 -5.05 15.33 -15.88
N TRP A 180 -4.16 16.33 -15.73
CA TRP A 180 -4.59 17.71 -15.49
C TRP A 180 -5.13 18.35 -16.75
N ALA A 181 -4.40 18.25 -17.86
CA ALA A 181 -4.80 18.82 -19.15
C ALA A 181 -6.19 18.32 -19.60
N GLY A 182 -6.48 17.04 -19.39
CA GLY A 182 -7.76 16.41 -19.75
C GLY A 182 -8.82 16.44 -18.65
N SER A 183 -8.57 17.06 -17.50
CA SER A 183 -9.43 16.98 -16.32
C SER A 183 -10.83 17.60 -16.49
N GLY A 184 -11.00 18.51 -17.45
CA GLY A 184 -12.24 19.28 -17.63
C GLY A 184 -12.53 20.27 -16.50
N LEU A 185 -11.54 20.55 -15.65
CA LEU A 185 -11.63 21.52 -14.56
C LEU A 185 -11.21 22.91 -15.04
N GLU A 186 -11.68 23.93 -14.35
CA GLU A 186 -11.33 25.31 -14.64
C GLU A 186 -9.81 25.52 -14.48
N GLY A 187 -9.19 26.25 -15.41
CA GLY A 187 -7.73 26.47 -15.42
C GLY A 187 -6.89 25.25 -15.84
N ALA A 188 -7.52 24.19 -16.35
CA ALA A 188 -6.77 23.08 -16.92
C ALA A 188 -5.96 23.54 -18.15
N PRO A 189 -4.65 23.21 -18.23
CA PRO A 189 -3.82 23.59 -19.38
C PRO A 189 -4.19 22.80 -20.63
N LYS A 190 -3.69 23.27 -21.77
CA LYS A 190 -3.68 22.43 -22.98
C LYS A 190 -2.56 21.40 -22.87
N ALA A 191 -2.83 20.20 -23.34
CA ALA A 191 -1.81 19.15 -23.46
C ALA A 191 -0.61 19.68 -24.28
N GLY A 192 0.61 19.35 -23.84
CA GLY A 192 1.84 19.78 -24.51
C GLY A 192 2.15 21.28 -24.40
N SER A 193 1.54 22.03 -23.48
CA SER A 193 1.90 23.45 -23.23
C SER A 193 3.04 23.57 -22.19
N ALA A 194 3.49 24.79 -21.89
CA ALA A 194 4.68 25.08 -21.10
C ALA A 194 4.77 24.35 -19.73
N PHE A 195 3.63 23.98 -19.13
CA PHE A 195 3.65 23.21 -17.88
C PHE A 195 4.25 21.81 -18.04
N THR A 196 4.15 21.20 -19.21
CA THR A 196 4.77 19.91 -19.49
C THR A 196 6.30 20.03 -19.50
N ASP A 197 6.85 21.09 -20.09
CA ASP A 197 8.29 21.35 -20.06
C ASP A 197 8.76 21.58 -18.62
N TRP A 198 7.95 22.28 -17.83
CA TRP A 198 8.26 22.50 -16.42
C TRP A 198 8.33 21.18 -15.64
N ILE A 199 7.36 20.28 -15.83
CA ILE A 199 7.34 18.94 -15.20
C ILE A 199 8.54 18.12 -15.68
N TYR A 200 8.83 18.15 -16.97
CA TYR A 200 9.98 17.46 -17.56
C TYR A 200 11.31 17.92 -16.95
N GLN A 201 11.42 19.18 -16.54
CA GLN A 201 12.63 19.73 -15.91
C GLN A 201 12.66 19.56 -14.38
N ASN A 202 11.52 19.46 -13.70
CA ASN A 202 11.44 19.60 -12.25
C ASN A 202 10.69 18.43 -11.54
N GLY A 203 9.82 17.73 -12.26
CA GLY A 203 8.91 16.76 -11.65
C GLY A 203 9.57 15.40 -11.39
N VAL A 204 9.35 14.83 -10.23
CA VAL A 204 9.74 13.46 -9.90
C VAL A 204 8.49 12.64 -9.56
N GLY A 205 8.29 11.53 -10.29
CA GLY A 205 7.14 10.68 -10.08
C GLY A 205 7.14 10.02 -8.70
N ILE A 206 8.14 9.20 -8.42
CA ILE A 206 8.31 8.54 -7.11
C ILE A 206 9.74 8.75 -6.62
N THR A 207 9.89 9.18 -5.37
CA THR A 207 11.17 9.19 -4.67
C THR A 207 11.11 8.19 -3.53
N MET A 208 12.00 7.20 -3.57
CA MET A 208 12.13 6.18 -2.52
C MET A 208 13.42 6.42 -1.73
N ARG A 209 13.27 6.74 -0.47
CA ARG A 209 14.35 6.89 0.50
C ARG A 209 14.33 5.71 1.47
N ARG A 210 14.90 5.83 2.65
CA ARG A 210 14.97 4.75 3.63
C ARG A 210 13.60 4.08 3.81
N ASN A 211 13.56 2.81 3.53
CA ASN A 211 12.43 1.93 3.80
C ASN A 211 12.93 0.49 4.00
N ASP A 212 12.13 -0.32 4.66
CA ASP A 212 12.45 -1.72 4.91
C ASP A 212 11.53 -2.62 4.07
N TRP A 213 12.08 -3.16 2.98
CA TRP A 213 11.45 -4.19 2.13
C TRP A 213 10.08 -3.80 1.52
N SER A 214 9.89 -2.54 1.19
CA SER A 214 8.67 -2.12 0.51
C SER A 214 8.57 -2.73 -0.90
N TYR A 215 7.33 -2.97 -1.32
CA TYR A 215 7.01 -3.43 -2.68
C TYR A 215 6.41 -2.28 -3.47
N THR A 216 6.96 -2.04 -4.67
CA THR A 216 6.42 -1.05 -5.61
C THR A 216 6.08 -1.75 -6.92
N CYS A 217 4.82 -1.73 -7.35
CA CYS A 217 4.35 -2.50 -8.48
C CYS A 217 3.41 -1.70 -9.39
N PHE A 218 3.48 -1.96 -10.70
CA PHE A 218 2.56 -1.37 -11.67
C PHE A 218 2.56 0.17 -11.65
N VAL A 219 3.72 0.73 -11.92
CA VAL A 219 3.95 2.18 -11.96
C VAL A 219 4.04 2.63 -13.42
N ASP A 220 3.27 3.65 -13.79
CA ASP A 220 3.32 4.30 -15.09
C ASP A 220 3.58 5.80 -14.87
N VAL A 221 4.73 6.29 -15.32
CA VAL A 221 5.12 7.70 -15.20
C VAL A 221 5.58 8.20 -16.55
N GLU A 222 4.95 9.28 -17.03
CA GLU A 222 5.18 9.84 -18.35
C GLU A 222 5.48 11.33 -18.30
N GLY A 223 6.56 11.75 -18.98
CA GLY A 223 6.86 13.18 -19.19
C GLY A 223 7.47 13.89 -17.99
N TYR A 224 8.14 13.18 -17.10
CA TYR A 224 8.76 13.74 -15.88
C TYR A 224 10.27 13.90 -16.02
N ASN A 225 10.87 14.73 -15.16
CA ASN A 225 12.32 14.80 -15.01
C ASN A 225 12.88 13.43 -14.60
N CYS A 226 12.26 12.80 -13.59
CA CYS A 226 12.62 11.46 -13.20
C CYS A 226 11.37 10.63 -12.89
N GLY A 227 11.28 9.45 -13.51
CA GLY A 227 10.17 8.54 -13.26
C GLY A 227 10.23 7.96 -11.86
N PHE A 228 11.36 7.36 -11.50
CA PHE A 228 11.62 6.76 -10.19
C PHE A 228 13.03 7.11 -9.71
N LYS A 229 13.13 7.66 -8.51
CA LYS A 229 14.41 8.06 -7.90
C LYS A 229 14.59 7.37 -6.56
N THR A 230 15.82 6.92 -6.29
CA THR A 230 16.22 6.56 -4.92
C THR A 230 17.13 7.61 -4.32
N GLY A 231 17.29 7.60 -3.00
CA GLY A 231 18.18 8.52 -2.30
C GLY A 231 18.28 8.22 -0.81
N ASN A 232 19.22 8.86 -0.15
CA ASN A 232 19.41 8.75 1.28
C ASN A 232 18.21 9.31 2.04
N SER A 233 17.96 8.80 3.24
CA SER A 233 16.96 9.34 4.14
C SER A 233 17.24 10.81 4.46
N MET A 234 16.18 11.61 4.51
CA MET A 234 16.26 13.00 4.98
C MET A 234 16.42 13.10 6.50
N SER A 235 16.15 12.03 7.24
CA SER A 235 16.42 11.91 8.68
C SER A 235 17.86 11.48 9.00
N GLY A 236 18.64 11.13 8.00
CA GLY A 236 20.05 10.78 8.11
C GLY A 236 20.34 9.29 8.35
N ASP A 237 19.31 8.45 8.49
CA ASP A 237 19.48 7.04 8.84
C ASP A 237 19.07 6.10 7.71
N GLY A 238 20.04 5.66 6.92
CA GLY A 238 19.85 4.54 5.99
C GLY A 238 19.34 4.91 4.59
N ASN A 239 19.27 3.89 3.77
CA ASN A 239 19.00 3.93 2.35
C ASN A 239 17.85 2.97 1.99
N PRO A 240 17.23 3.11 0.82
CA PRO A 240 16.16 2.21 0.40
C PRO A 240 16.67 0.82 0.06
N ASN A 241 15.79 -0.14 0.26
CA ASN A 241 15.85 -1.47 -0.33
C ASN A 241 14.46 -1.83 -0.89
N GLY A 242 14.30 -3.02 -1.43
CA GLY A 242 12.99 -3.53 -1.80
C GLY A 242 12.90 -4.00 -3.25
N HIS A 243 11.69 -4.40 -3.60
CA HIS A 243 11.38 -4.99 -4.89
C HIS A 243 10.46 -4.08 -5.69
N ASN A 244 10.88 -3.79 -6.92
CA ASN A 244 10.14 -2.95 -7.86
C ASN A 244 9.77 -3.79 -9.08
N TYR A 245 8.50 -3.80 -9.45
CA TYR A 245 7.99 -4.71 -10.46
C TYR A 245 7.04 -4.02 -11.43
N SER A 246 7.25 -4.27 -12.74
CA SER A 246 6.36 -3.82 -13.81
C SER A 246 6.14 -2.30 -13.82
N PHE A 247 7.21 -1.55 -14.04
CA PHE A 247 7.14 -0.11 -14.30
C PHE A 247 7.10 0.14 -15.81
N HIS A 248 6.37 1.16 -16.21
CA HIS A 248 6.44 1.79 -17.52
C HIS A 248 6.81 3.26 -17.35
N LEU A 249 8.05 3.60 -17.68
CA LEU A 249 8.62 4.93 -17.53
C LEU A 249 8.86 5.50 -18.93
N LYS A 250 8.03 6.47 -19.32
CA LYS A 250 7.97 6.93 -20.69
C LYS A 250 8.25 8.41 -20.83
N ASP A 251 8.98 8.79 -21.89
CA ASP A 251 9.26 10.19 -22.23
C ASP A 251 9.82 11.01 -21.07
N CYS A 252 10.49 10.36 -20.10
CA CYS A 252 11.14 11.02 -18.97
C CYS A 252 12.54 11.51 -19.36
N GLN A 253 13.07 12.52 -18.63
CA GLN A 253 14.48 12.86 -18.77
C GLN A 253 15.33 11.68 -18.25
N THR A 254 14.99 11.13 -17.07
CA THR A 254 15.59 9.91 -16.53
C THR A 254 14.50 8.94 -16.12
N GLY A 255 14.53 7.71 -16.64
CA GLY A 255 13.60 6.67 -16.23
C GLY A 255 13.80 6.31 -14.75
N ILE A 256 14.97 5.75 -14.41
CA ILE A 256 15.37 5.39 -13.04
C ILE A 256 16.66 6.13 -12.68
N HIS A 257 16.69 6.79 -11.53
CA HIS A 257 17.90 7.36 -10.96
C HIS A 257 18.19 6.74 -9.60
N VAL A 258 19.25 5.95 -9.49
CA VAL A 258 19.71 5.35 -8.23
C VAL A 258 20.81 6.24 -7.63
N ASP A 259 20.43 6.97 -6.57
CA ASP A 259 21.31 7.85 -5.78
C ASP A 259 21.29 7.44 -4.30
N GLY A 260 21.42 6.16 -4.08
CA GLY A 260 21.42 5.49 -2.77
C GLY A 260 20.65 4.18 -2.79
N SER A 261 21.25 3.13 -2.23
CA SER A 261 20.59 1.87 -1.87
C SER A 261 21.21 1.32 -0.60
N SER A 262 20.46 0.54 0.16
CA SER A 262 21.02 -0.18 1.31
C SER A 262 21.97 -1.28 0.86
N SER A 263 22.77 -1.80 1.79
CA SER A 263 23.66 -2.94 1.52
C SER A 263 22.94 -4.21 1.02
N SER A 264 21.64 -4.34 1.29
CA SER A 264 20.79 -5.41 0.76
C SER A 264 20.52 -5.26 -0.75
N GLY A 265 20.72 -4.05 -1.30
CA GLY A 265 20.47 -3.74 -2.70
C GLY A 265 19.02 -3.40 -3.01
N ILE A 266 18.77 -3.14 -4.29
CA ILE A 266 17.46 -2.82 -4.85
C ILE A 266 17.27 -3.57 -6.16
N MET A 267 16.07 -4.11 -6.37
CA MET A 267 15.75 -4.90 -7.55
C MET A 267 14.63 -4.25 -8.37
N PHE A 268 14.81 -4.27 -9.68
CA PHE A 268 13.83 -3.87 -10.68
C PHE A 268 13.56 -5.03 -11.63
N THR A 269 12.32 -5.46 -11.71
CA THR A 269 11.91 -6.59 -12.54
C THR A 269 10.85 -6.13 -13.55
N ARG A 270 11.05 -6.47 -14.83
CA ARG A 270 10.11 -6.11 -15.92
C ARG A 270 9.78 -4.63 -15.98
N VAL A 271 10.80 -3.80 -15.90
CA VAL A 271 10.67 -2.36 -16.12
C VAL A 271 10.86 -2.06 -17.60
N GLU A 272 9.93 -1.32 -18.18
CA GLU A 272 10.04 -0.74 -19.51
C GLU A 272 10.37 0.75 -19.38
N MET A 273 11.51 1.15 -19.96
CA MET A 273 11.92 2.54 -20.09
C MET A 273 11.85 2.92 -21.57
N GLU A 274 10.79 3.65 -21.95
CA GLU A 274 10.46 3.99 -23.34
C GLU A 274 10.78 5.45 -23.63
N ASN A 275 11.64 5.69 -24.61
CA ASN A 275 11.98 7.03 -25.13
C ASN A 275 12.43 8.03 -24.05
N CYS A 276 13.02 7.56 -22.95
CA CYS A 276 13.66 8.41 -21.96
C CYS A 276 14.96 9.00 -22.55
N GLU A 277 15.42 10.14 -22.05
CA GLU A 277 16.77 10.64 -22.38
C GLU A 277 17.81 9.68 -21.82
N ASN A 278 17.70 9.37 -20.52
CA ASN A 278 18.47 8.33 -19.84
C ASN A 278 17.53 7.25 -19.33
N GLY A 279 17.84 5.98 -19.59
CA GLY A 279 17.08 4.84 -19.06
C GLY A 279 17.31 4.70 -17.55
N ILE A 280 18.50 4.20 -17.17
CA ILE A 280 18.90 4.13 -15.75
C ILE A 280 20.24 4.87 -15.54
N VAL A 281 20.27 5.71 -14.50
CA VAL A 281 21.47 6.37 -14.00
C VAL A 281 21.78 5.83 -12.62
N VAL A 282 23.02 5.40 -12.37
CA VAL A 282 23.51 4.94 -11.07
C VAL A 282 24.63 5.86 -10.60
N SER A 283 24.33 6.74 -9.66
CA SER A 283 25.29 7.67 -9.06
C SER A 283 25.91 7.10 -7.80
N SER A 284 25.10 6.45 -6.94
CA SER A 284 25.55 5.86 -5.68
C SER A 284 24.67 4.68 -5.27
N ALA A 285 25.27 3.60 -4.79
CA ALA A 285 24.57 2.47 -4.19
C ALA A 285 25.52 1.67 -3.29
N ASP A 286 25.11 1.38 -2.05
CA ASP A 286 25.89 0.54 -1.13
C ASP A 286 25.76 -0.95 -1.44
N GLY A 287 24.59 -1.35 -1.94
CA GLY A 287 24.29 -2.73 -2.36
C GLY A 287 24.10 -2.85 -3.86
N PRO A 288 23.86 -4.08 -4.36
CA PRO A 288 23.67 -4.30 -5.78
C PRO A 288 22.36 -3.66 -6.28
N VAL A 289 22.44 -3.01 -7.43
CA VAL A 289 21.31 -2.61 -8.25
C VAL A 289 21.06 -3.72 -9.26
N GLN A 290 19.87 -4.31 -9.27
CA GLN A 290 19.56 -5.47 -10.10
C GLN A 290 18.43 -5.17 -11.07
N LEU A 291 18.65 -5.44 -12.35
CA LEU A 291 17.65 -5.37 -13.41
C LEU A 291 17.38 -6.76 -13.94
N TYR A 292 16.15 -7.22 -13.90
CA TYR A 292 15.76 -8.53 -14.42
C TYR A 292 14.60 -8.43 -15.41
N GLY A 293 14.86 -8.87 -16.64
CA GLY A 293 13.86 -8.86 -17.70
C GLY A 293 13.33 -7.47 -18.07
N CYS A 294 14.19 -6.46 -17.97
CA CYS A 294 13.84 -5.08 -18.29
C CYS A 294 14.06 -4.76 -19.77
N GLU A 295 13.28 -3.83 -20.31
CA GLU A 295 13.42 -3.30 -21.66
C GLU A 295 13.82 -1.82 -21.60
N ILE A 296 14.89 -1.44 -22.28
CA ILE A 296 15.43 -0.07 -22.22
C ILE A 296 15.55 0.50 -23.64
N SER A 297 14.82 1.56 -23.89
CA SER A 297 14.91 2.37 -25.10
C SER A 297 15.12 3.82 -24.72
N ALA A 298 16.39 4.27 -24.74
CA ALA A 298 16.78 5.63 -24.37
C ALA A 298 17.32 6.40 -25.59
N ARG A 299 17.26 7.73 -25.51
CA ARG A 299 17.79 8.60 -26.57
C ARG A 299 19.30 8.83 -26.44
N GLU A 300 19.80 8.91 -25.21
CA GLU A 300 21.22 9.11 -24.92
C GLU A 300 21.83 7.88 -24.24
N ASN A 301 21.55 7.65 -22.97
CA ASN A 301 22.12 6.54 -22.22
C ASN A 301 21.03 5.53 -21.82
N ALA A 302 21.12 4.31 -22.33
CA ALA A 302 20.31 3.22 -21.79
C ALA A 302 20.73 2.93 -20.34
N VAL A 303 22.05 2.92 -20.11
CA VAL A 303 22.66 2.73 -18.79
C VAL A 303 23.78 3.72 -18.62
N LEU A 304 23.80 4.44 -17.51
CA LEU A 304 24.90 5.28 -17.09
C LEU A 304 25.30 4.96 -15.65
N MET A 305 26.46 4.36 -15.45
CA MET A 305 27.13 4.32 -14.14
C MET A 305 28.12 5.47 -14.08
N GLU A 306 27.86 6.43 -13.20
CA GLU A 306 28.63 7.67 -13.15
C GLU A 306 30.07 7.45 -12.63
N SER A 307 30.96 8.37 -13.01
CA SER A 307 32.35 8.36 -12.55
C SER A 307 32.43 8.55 -11.04
N GLY A 308 33.34 7.79 -10.40
CA GLY A 308 33.55 7.83 -8.94
C GLY A 308 32.58 6.98 -8.14
N SER A 309 31.60 6.35 -8.78
CA SER A 309 30.72 5.40 -8.11
C SER A 309 31.42 4.06 -7.85
N SER A 310 31.27 3.53 -6.65
CA SER A 310 31.67 2.14 -6.31
C SER A 310 30.53 1.14 -6.45
N SER A 311 29.42 1.55 -7.05
CA SER A 311 28.19 0.78 -7.16
C SER A 311 28.36 -0.47 -8.02
N ARG A 312 27.50 -1.45 -7.79
CA ARG A 312 27.37 -2.63 -8.64
C ARG A 312 26.01 -2.61 -9.35
N LEU A 313 26.03 -2.63 -10.67
CA LEU A 313 24.84 -2.83 -11.50
C LEU A 313 24.88 -4.22 -12.14
N MET A 314 23.81 -4.97 -11.95
CA MET A 314 23.63 -6.32 -12.51
C MET A 314 22.40 -6.33 -13.42
N MET A 315 22.60 -6.79 -14.66
CA MET A 315 21.51 -6.95 -15.64
C MET A 315 21.41 -8.43 -16.04
N GLU A 316 20.20 -8.95 -15.98
CA GLU A 316 19.92 -10.31 -16.44
C GLU A 316 18.66 -10.35 -17.29
N GLN A 317 18.74 -11.03 -18.43
CA GLN A 317 17.64 -11.15 -19.40
C GLN A 317 17.03 -9.81 -19.84
N CYS A 318 17.81 -8.75 -19.82
CA CYS A 318 17.37 -7.41 -20.23
C CYS A 318 17.58 -7.21 -21.74
N THR A 319 16.77 -6.31 -22.33
CA THR A 319 16.90 -5.90 -23.73
C THR A 319 17.20 -4.40 -23.78
N VAL A 320 18.33 -4.03 -24.37
CA VAL A 320 18.70 -2.65 -24.68
C VAL A 320 18.39 -2.38 -26.16
N LYS A 321 17.34 -1.60 -26.42
CA LYS A 321 16.86 -1.27 -27.78
C LYS A 321 17.49 -0.01 -28.37
N GLY A 322 17.92 0.93 -27.51
CA GLY A 322 18.55 2.20 -27.92
C GLY A 322 19.24 2.86 -26.74
N GLY A 323 20.13 3.81 -27.04
CA GLY A 323 20.96 4.52 -26.07
C GLY A 323 22.31 3.81 -25.79
N ALA A 324 23.27 4.54 -25.28
CA ALA A 324 24.59 4.00 -24.91
C ALA A 324 24.53 3.22 -23.59
N VAL A 325 25.40 2.22 -23.43
CA VAL A 325 25.65 1.57 -22.13
C VAL A 325 27.03 2.00 -21.67
N ASN A 326 27.08 2.91 -20.70
CA ASN A 326 28.29 3.54 -20.20
C ASN A 326 28.52 3.17 -18.73
N SER A 327 29.50 2.31 -18.49
CA SER A 327 30.00 2.02 -17.13
C SER A 327 31.28 2.80 -16.91
N MET A 328 31.21 3.99 -16.31
CA MET A 328 32.36 4.85 -16.09
C MET A 328 33.20 4.40 -14.91
N SER A 329 32.57 3.83 -13.86
CA SER A 329 33.23 3.27 -12.68
C SER A 329 32.35 2.20 -12.02
N GLY A 330 32.90 1.49 -11.03
CA GLY A 330 32.18 0.43 -10.30
C GLY A 330 32.15 -0.91 -11.02
N ASP A 331 31.20 -1.76 -10.65
CA ASP A 331 31.08 -3.13 -11.16
C ASP A 331 29.86 -3.26 -12.09
N PHE A 332 30.08 -3.53 -13.36
CA PHE A 332 29.01 -3.80 -14.33
C PHE A 332 28.94 -5.28 -14.70
N VAL A 333 27.80 -5.89 -14.47
CA VAL A 333 27.55 -7.30 -14.80
C VAL A 333 26.35 -7.38 -15.73
N ALA A 334 26.52 -8.03 -16.88
CA ALA A 334 25.41 -8.33 -17.77
C ALA A 334 25.45 -9.79 -18.22
N SER A 335 24.35 -10.51 -18.00
CA SER A 335 24.20 -11.89 -18.41
C SER A 335 22.90 -12.14 -19.15
N ASP A 336 22.95 -12.96 -20.20
CA ASP A 336 21.78 -13.32 -21.03
C ASP A 336 20.97 -12.10 -21.53
N CYS A 337 21.64 -10.97 -21.78
CA CYS A 337 21.01 -9.73 -22.27
C CYS A 337 21.09 -9.62 -23.80
N ASP A 338 20.17 -8.82 -24.38
CA ASP A 338 20.15 -8.46 -25.79
C ASP A 338 20.57 -7.00 -25.98
N PHE A 339 21.73 -6.76 -26.60
CA PHE A 339 22.24 -5.45 -26.93
C PHE A 339 21.94 -5.11 -28.39
N ASN A 340 20.83 -4.40 -28.62
CA ASN A 340 20.35 -3.97 -29.95
C ASN A 340 20.60 -2.48 -30.21
N ASN A 341 21.33 -1.83 -29.30
CA ASN A 341 21.70 -0.42 -29.37
C ASN A 341 22.85 -0.14 -30.38
N THR A 342 23.19 1.13 -30.53
CA THR A 342 24.26 1.59 -31.43
C THR A 342 25.65 1.21 -30.87
N THR A 343 26.63 1.10 -31.77
CA THR A 343 28.02 0.80 -31.41
C THR A 343 28.80 2.02 -30.92
N PRO A 344 29.67 1.90 -29.92
CA PRO A 344 29.89 0.67 -29.16
C PRO A 344 28.65 0.34 -28.32
N GLN A 345 28.25 -0.96 -28.31
CA GLN A 345 27.08 -1.35 -27.52
C GLN A 345 27.33 -1.21 -26.02
N VAL A 346 28.58 -1.42 -25.58
CA VAL A 346 28.99 -1.26 -24.19
C VAL A 346 30.32 -0.54 -24.12
N PHE A 347 30.41 0.49 -23.29
CA PHE A 347 31.64 1.18 -22.95
C PHE A 347 32.00 0.95 -21.48
N ILE A 348 33.22 0.53 -21.22
CA ILE A 348 33.79 0.30 -19.88
C ILE A 348 34.91 1.32 -19.65
N GLY A 349 34.73 2.20 -18.67
CA GLY A 349 35.68 3.26 -18.29
C GLY A 349 36.89 2.70 -17.51
N SER A 350 37.88 3.56 -17.27
CA SER A 350 39.14 3.19 -16.59
C SER A 350 38.94 2.63 -15.19
N ASP A 351 37.95 3.14 -14.47
CA ASP A 351 37.69 2.80 -13.06
C ASP A 351 36.54 1.78 -12.89
N ALA A 352 36.08 1.21 -14.00
CA ALA A 352 35.03 0.20 -13.99
C ALA A 352 35.60 -1.22 -14.14
N ARG A 353 34.90 -2.19 -13.59
CA ARG A 353 35.11 -3.64 -13.83
C ARG A 353 33.87 -4.21 -14.52
N CYS A 354 34.05 -5.26 -15.32
CA CYS A 354 32.89 -5.86 -15.94
C CYS A 354 32.94 -7.38 -16.02
N ILE A 355 31.74 -7.98 -16.02
CA ILE A 355 31.49 -9.36 -16.38
C ILE A 355 30.38 -9.37 -17.43
N LEU A 356 30.72 -9.74 -18.66
CA LEU A 356 29.76 -9.88 -19.77
C LEU A 356 29.75 -11.34 -20.18
N LYS A 357 28.62 -12.04 -20.01
CA LYS A 357 28.52 -13.48 -20.28
C LYS A 357 27.17 -13.86 -20.90
N GLY A 358 27.23 -14.64 -21.97
CA GLY A 358 26.00 -15.19 -22.58
C GLY A 358 25.12 -14.17 -23.30
N ASN A 359 25.61 -12.95 -23.53
CA ASN A 359 24.86 -11.87 -24.15
C ASN A 359 24.79 -12.01 -25.66
N ARG A 360 23.73 -11.45 -26.24
CA ARG A 360 23.51 -11.38 -27.70
C ARG A 360 23.65 -9.94 -28.15
N PHE A 361 24.21 -9.77 -29.33
CA PHE A 361 24.40 -8.47 -29.95
C PHE A 361 23.76 -8.48 -31.35
N ALA A 362 22.96 -7.47 -31.69
CA ALA A 362 22.26 -7.40 -32.97
C ALA A 362 23.21 -7.33 -34.19
N LYS A 363 24.45 -6.89 -33.97
CA LYS A 363 25.55 -6.83 -34.93
C LYS A 363 26.76 -7.50 -34.30
N LYS A 364 27.93 -7.46 -35.01
CA LYS A 364 29.18 -7.85 -34.39
C LYS A 364 29.36 -7.12 -33.05
N ALA A 365 29.61 -7.87 -31.98
CA ALA A 365 29.83 -7.30 -30.67
C ALA A 365 30.96 -6.26 -30.68
N ASP A 366 30.67 -5.08 -30.17
CA ASP A 366 31.62 -3.99 -30.01
C ASP A 366 31.56 -3.50 -28.57
N VAL A 367 32.47 -4.03 -27.76
CA VAL A 367 32.65 -3.67 -26.36
C VAL A 367 33.95 -2.87 -26.26
N GLN A 368 33.84 -1.58 -26.05
CA GLN A 368 35.01 -0.73 -25.84
C GLN A 368 35.43 -0.83 -24.37
N ASN A 369 36.51 -1.59 -24.11
CA ASN A 369 37.04 -1.78 -22.77
C ASN A 369 38.28 -0.93 -22.54
N ASN A 370 38.17 0.10 -21.70
CA ASN A 370 39.26 0.97 -21.27
C ASN A 370 39.65 0.74 -19.79
N SER A 371 39.10 -0.31 -19.17
CA SER A 371 39.34 -0.62 -17.76
C SER A 371 40.80 -0.85 -17.44
N LEU A 372 41.24 -0.35 -16.29
CA LEU A 372 42.52 -0.65 -15.69
C LEU A 372 42.51 -1.94 -14.83
N PHE A 373 41.35 -2.56 -14.71
CA PHE A 373 41.11 -3.78 -13.93
C PHE A 373 40.86 -4.97 -14.84
N GLU A 374 40.94 -6.17 -14.28
CA GLU A 374 40.54 -7.38 -14.98
C GLU A 374 39.05 -7.40 -15.28
N CYS A 375 38.68 -7.61 -16.53
CA CYS A 375 37.33 -7.76 -17.01
C CYS A 375 37.13 -9.12 -17.66
N HIS A 376 36.00 -9.75 -17.39
CA HIS A 376 35.62 -10.99 -18.07
C HIS A 376 34.59 -10.69 -19.16
N ILE A 377 35.00 -10.80 -20.42
CA ILE A 377 34.14 -10.52 -21.58
C ILE A 377 34.09 -11.78 -22.46
N ASP A 378 32.93 -12.46 -22.41
CA ASP A 378 32.66 -13.64 -23.25
C ASP A 378 31.55 -13.29 -24.25
N HIS A 379 31.91 -13.32 -25.52
CA HIS A 379 30.99 -13.05 -26.62
C HIS A 379 30.15 -14.26 -27.06
N THR A 380 30.27 -15.40 -26.36
CA THR A 380 29.49 -16.60 -26.63
C THR A 380 28.07 -16.41 -26.12
N ALA A 381 27.13 -16.27 -27.04
CA ALA A 381 25.70 -16.14 -26.70
C ALA A 381 25.16 -17.45 -26.12
N LEU A 382 24.23 -17.36 -25.16
CA LEU A 382 23.44 -18.52 -24.75
C LEU A 382 22.51 -18.94 -25.88
N THR A 383 22.47 -20.23 -26.17
CA THR A 383 21.65 -20.82 -27.23
C THR A 383 20.19 -21.00 -26.81
N GLU A 384 19.97 -21.19 -25.53
CA GLU A 384 18.63 -21.32 -24.94
C GLU A 384 18.44 -20.27 -23.84
N ARG A 385 17.30 -19.59 -23.90
CA ARG A 385 16.91 -18.60 -22.90
C ARG A 385 15.73 -19.12 -22.09
N SER A 386 15.83 -19.02 -20.78
CA SER A 386 14.68 -19.23 -19.92
C SER A 386 13.61 -18.19 -20.23
N LYS A 387 12.38 -18.64 -20.45
CA LYS A 387 11.27 -17.70 -20.56
C LYS A 387 10.99 -17.08 -19.20
N LEU A 388 10.83 -15.77 -19.19
CA LEU A 388 10.30 -15.09 -18.00
C LEU A 388 8.92 -15.67 -17.68
N PRO A 389 8.64 -16.02 -16.42
CA PRO A 389 7.32 -16.52 -16.07
C PRO A 389 6.24 -15.51 -16.46
N GLU A 390 5.16 -16.02 -17.01
CA GLU A 390 3.96 -15.19 -17.24
C GLU A 390 3.31 -14.93 -15.88
N PHE A 391 3.06 -13.66 -15.60
CA PHE A 391 2.30 -13.30 -14.40
C PHE A 391 0.81 -13.30 -14.74
N PRO A 392 -0.02 -13.85 -13.86
CA PRO A 392 -1.45 -13.79 -14.06
C PRO A 392 -1.92 -12.33 -14.08
N ASP A 393 -2.98 -12.07 -14.83
CA ASP A 393 -3.67 -10.79 -14.80
C ASP A 393 -4.21 -10.56 -13.38
N LEU A 394 -3.62 -9.60 -12.66
CA LEU A 394 -3.97 -9.27 -11.28
C LEU A 394 -5.23 -8.39 -11.24
N ARG A 395 -6.25 -8.71 -11.99
CA ARG A 395 -7.54 -8.01 -11.87
C ARG A 395 -8.12 -8.25 -10.50
N VAL A 396 -8.16 -7.18 -9.71
CA VAL A 396 -8.87 -7.18 -8.44
C VAL A 396 -10.36 -7.35 -8.73
N PRO A 397 -10.99 -8.43 -8.27
CA PRO A 397 -12.40 -8.64 -8.52
C PRO A 397 -13.24 -7.57 -7.81
N GLU A 398 -14.35 -7.20 -8.41
CA GLU A 398 -15.30 -6.30 -7.76
C GLU A 398 -15.97 -7.03 -6.58
N THR A 399 -15.75 -6.50 -5.38
CA THR A 399 -16.31 -7.04 -4.14
C THR A 399 -17.46 -6.16 -3.65
N LYS A 400 -18.69 -6.60 -3.85
CA LYS A 400 -19.89 -5.87 -3.43
C LYS A 400 -21.00 -6.84 -3.02
N PRO A 401 -21.89 -6.42 -2.10
CA PRO A 401 -23.12 -7.16 -1.83
C PRO A 401 -24.08 -7.11 -3.03
N ALA A 402 -25.10 -7.96 -3.00
CA ALA A 402 -26.11 -7.97 -4.06
C ALA A 402 -26.85 -6.64 -4.21
N ARG A 403 -26.99 -5.88 -3.10
CA ARG A 403 -27.62 -4.55 -3.06
C ARG A 403 -26.82 -3.61 -2.17
N VAL A 404 -26.78 -2.33 -2.52
CA VAL A 404 -26.15 -1.28 -1.71
C VAL A 404 -27.21 -0.62 -0.81
N VAL A 405 -27.75 -1.41 0.12
CA VAL A 405 -28.70 -0.96 1.15
C VAL A 405 -28.07 -1.21 2.52
N LEU A 406 -28.12 -0.21 3.39
CA LEU A 406 -27.46 -0.25 4.70
C LEU A 406 -28.45 -0.67 5.80
N TYR A 407 -28.07 -1.69 6.59
CA TYR A 407 -28.72 -2.13 7.82
C TYR A 407 -27.78 -1.86 8.99
N ASN A 408 -28.08 -0.81 9.76
CA ASN A 408 -27.24 -0.48 10.92
C ASN A 408 -27.63 -1.37 12.10
N VAL A 409 -26.64 -2.05 12.71
CA VAL A 409 -26.94 -2.95 13.86
C VAL A 409 -27.52 -2.21 15.06
N LEU A 410 -27.36 -0.90 15.16
CA LEU A 410 -28.00 -0.09 16.20
C LEU A 410 -29.54 -0.17 16.13
N ASP A 411 -30.09 -0.31 14.93
CA ASP A 411 -31.54 -0.45 14.71
C ASP A 411 -32.08 -1.82 15.18
N PHE A 412 -31.17 -2.74 15.48
CA PHE A 412 -31.46 -4.08 16.01
C PHE A 412 -31.19 -4.19 17.52
N GLY A 413 -31.01 -3.06 18.19
CA GLY A 413 -30.95 -2.97 19.64
C GLY A 413 -29.62 -3.37 20.28
N ILE A 414 -28.53 -3.35 19.50
CA ILE A 414 -27.18 -3.56 20.04
C ILE A 414 -26.27 -2.36 19.77
N GLU A 415 -25.64 -1.87 20.81
CA GLU A 415 -24.62 -0.84 20.73
C GLU A 415 -23.24 -1.42 21.02
N PRO A 416 -22.17 -0.91 20.37
CA PRO A 416 -20.82 -1.29 20.70
C PRO A 416 -20.42 -0.77 22.08
N PHE A 417 -19.64 -1.55 22.80
CA PHE A 417 -18.93 -1.06 23.96
C PHE A 417 -17.76 -0.18 23.51
N VAL A 418 -17.69 1.03 24.04
CA VAL A 418 -16.62 2.02 23.73
C VAL A 418 -15.84 2.32 24.99
N VAL A 419 -14.51 2.16 24.92
CA VAL A 419 -13.61 2.54 26.01
C VAL A 419 -13.30 4.03 25.87
N PRO A 420 -13.57 4.84 26.90
CA PRO A 420 -13.12 6.23 26.93
C PRO A 420 -11.58 6.29 26.80
N PHE A 421 -11.12 7.08 25.87
CA PHE A 421 -9.70 7.24 25.59
C PHE A 421 -9.31 8.71 25.61
N ASN A 422 -8.21 9.00 26.30
CA ASN A 422 -7.46 10.25 26.14
C ASN A 422 -5.96 9.92 25.98
N SER A 423 -5.21 10.84 25.43
CA SER A 423 -3.78 10.65 25.13
C SER A 423 -2.89 10.41 26.38
N SER A 424 -3.40 10.72 27.56
CA SER A 424 -2.70 10.50 28.86
C SER A 424 -3.04 9.16 29.52
N THR A 425 -4.02 8.40 28.99
CA THR A 425 -4.43 7.14 29.59
C THR A 425 -3.38 6.07 29.30
N ASN A 426 -2.81 5.48 30.35
CA ASN A 426 -1.82 4.42 30.18
C ASN A 426 -2.47 3.12 29.69
N THR A 427 -1.66 2.27 29.08
CA THR A 427 -2.08 1.02 28.46
C THR A 427 -2.80 0.08 29.42
N GLN A 428 -2.31 -0.07 30.65
CA GLN A 428 -2.92 -0.95 31.66
C GLN A 428 -4.33 -0.49 32.03
N SER A 429 -4.53 0.83 32.15
CA SER A 429 -5.86 1.40 32.43
C SER A 429 -6.84 1.14 31.28
N ILE A 430 -6.38 1.23 30.04
CA ILE A 430 -7.19 0.91 28.86
C ILE A 430 -7.57 -0.57 28.86
N GLN A 431 -6.63 -1.46 29.12
CA GLN A 431 -6.89 -2.91 29.17
C GLN A 431 -7.88 -3.29 30.27
N ASN A 432 -7.72 -2.71 31.46
CA ASN A 432 -8.66 -2.91 32.56
C ASN A 432 -10.05 -2.40 32.21
N ALA A 433 -10.16 -1.25 31.56
CA ALA A 433 -11.43 -0.71 31.09
C ALA A 433 -12.10 -1.62 30.03
N ILE A 434 -11.32 -2.17 29.09
CA ILE A 434 -11.80 -3.15 28.11
C ILE A 434 -12.35 -4.39 28.83
N ARG A 435 -11.57 -4.98 29.74
CA ARG A 435 -11.96 -6.19 30.48
C ARG A 435 -13.22 -5.96 31.30
N ASN A 436 -13.28 -4.88 32.06
CA ASN A 436 -14.45 -4.54 32.87
C ASN A 436 -15.68 -4.28 32.00
N GLY A 437 -15.51 -3.56 30.89
CA GLY A 437 -16.59 -3.32 29.95
C GLY A 437 -17.12 -4.60 29.30
N LEU A 438 -16.24 -5.50 28.88
CA LEU A 438 -16.64 -6.80 28.30
C LEU A 438 -17.38 -7.69 29.30
N ASN A 439 -17.06 -7.62 30.59
CA ASN A 439 -17.80 -8.36 31.63
C ASN A 439 -19.26 -7.91 31.69
N SER A 440 -19.55 -6.65 31.52
CA SER A 440 -20.88 -6.05 31.57
C SER A 440 -21.58 -5.94 30.20
N ALA A 441 -20.84 -6.06 29.10
CA ALA A 441 -21.39 -5.93 27.76
C ALA A 441 -22.42 -7.04 27.45
N LYS A 442 -23.47 -6.66 26.75
CA LYS A 442 -24.47 -7.61 26.23
C LYS A 442 -23.87 -8.44 25.10
N ASP A 443 -24.33 -9.68 24.97
CA ASP A 443 -24.04 -10.51 23.81
C ASP A 443 -24.68 -9.90 22.55
N ALA A 444 -23.86 -9.64 21.55
CA ALA A 444 -24.29 -9.02 20.30
C ALA A 444 -24.72 -10.04 19.22
N THR A 445 -24.47 -11.33 19.47
CA THR A 445 -24.62 -12.37 18.44
C THR A 445 -26.01 -12.39 17.81
N ALA A 446 -27.06 -12.46 18.63
CA ALA A 446 -28.44 -12.56 18.13
C ALA A 446 -28.89 -11.30 17.36
N ALA A 447 -28.54 -10.11 17.84
CA ALA A 447 -28.91 -8.85 17.19
C ALA A 447 -28.22 -8.70 15.82
N ILE A 448 -26.93 -9.03 15.74
CA ILE A 448 -26.18 -8.99 14.47
C ILE A 448 -26.73 -10.04 13.50
N GLN A 449 -27.02 -11.27 13.97
CA GLN A 449 -27.61 -12.29 13.11
C GLN A 449 -28.99 -11.86 12.59
N SER A 450 -29.83 -11.23 13.42
CA SER A 450 -31.12 -10.69 13.00
C SER A 450 -31.00 -9.63 11.91
N ALA A 451 -29.97 -8.77 11.97
CA ALA A 451 -29.68 -7.81 10.92
C ALA A 451 -29.25 -8.50 9.60
N LEU A 452 -28.43 -9.54 9.70
CA LEU A 452 -28.00 -10.36 8.56
C LEU A 452 -29.18 -11.08 7.90
N ASP A 453 -30.06 -11.66 8.70
CA ASP A 453 -31.26 -12.37 8.23
C ASP A 453 -32.25 -11.40 7.58
N LYS A 454 -32.41 -10.20 8.14
CA LYS A 454 -33.23 -9.15 7.53
C LYS A 454 -32.66 -8.70 6.17
N ALA A 455 -31.36 -8.46 6.08
CA ALA A 455 -30.72 -8.10 4.82
C ALA A 455 -30.90 -9.21 3.76
N LYS A 456 -30.77 -10.49 4.17
CA LYS A 456 -31.04 -11.64 3.30
C LYS A 456 -32.48 -11.64 2.80
N ALA A 457 -33.44 -11.49 3.72
CA ALA A 457 -34.88 -11.49 3.39
C ALA A 457 -35.26 -10.39 2.39
N ASP A 458 -34.58 -9.26 2.43
CA ASP A 458 -34.77 -8.13 1.53
C ASP A 458 -33.98 -8.25 0.21
N GLY A 459 -33.28 -9.36 -0.02
CA GLY A 459 -32.55 -9.64 -1.26
C GLY A 459 -31.09 -9.18 -1.26
N GLY A 460 -30.49 -9.03 -0.08
CA GLY A 460 -29.09 -8.65 0.12
C GLY A 460 -28.90 -7.23 0.67
N GLY A 461 -27.67 -6.89 1.01
CA GLY A 461 -27.34 -5.57 1.54
C GLY A 461 -26.06 -5.54 2.36
N ILE A 462 -25.82 -4.42 3.01
CA ILE A 462 -24.68 -4.18 3.90
C ILE A 462 -25.18 -4.12 5.33
N VAL A 463 -24.77 -5.07 6.16
CA VAL A 463 -24.97 -4.99 7.62
C VAL A 463 -23.79 -4.26 8.22
N TYR A 464 -24.03 -3.04 8.66
CA TYR A 464 -22.98 -2.12 9.13
C TYR A 464 -22.90 -2.12 10.67
N LEU A 465 -21.68 -2.27 11.15
CA LEU A 465 -21.34 -2.20 12.57
C LEU A 465 -20.50 -0.95 12.85
N PRO A 466 -21.05 0.05 13.55
CA PRO A 466 -20.28 1.17 14.05
C PRO A 466 -19.04 0.76 14.84
N GLY A 467 -18.04 1.65 14.88
CA GLY A 467 -16.80 1.41 15.63
C GLY A 467 -17.04 1.21 17.12
N GLY A 468 -16.29 0.29 17.70
CA GLY A 468 -16.33 -0.16 19.09
C GLY A 468 -16.30 -1.68 19.20
N ARG A 469 -16.49 -2.21 20.41
CA ARG A 469 -16.32 -3.63 20.71
C ARG A 469 -17.67 -4.32 20.88
N TYR A 470 -17.81 -5.47 20.28
CA TYR A 470 -19.00 -6.31 20.34
C TYR A 470 -18.66 -7.65 20.98
N LYS A 471 -19.27 -7.96 22.11
CA LYS A 471 -19.11 -9.27 22.78
C LYS A 471 -19.87 -10.34 22.01
N MET A 472 -19.20 -11.42 21.66
CA MET A 472 -19.74 -12.50 20.84
C MET A 472 -19.69 -13.83 21.60
N LEU A 473 -20.85 -14.30 22.05
CA LEU A 473 -20.97 -15.61 22.75
C LEU A 473 -21.37 -16.75 21.81
N GLY A 474 -21.87 -16.44 20.63
CA GLY A 474 -22.27 -17.39 19.59
C GLY A 474 -21.54 -17.16 18.27
N THR A 475 -21.98 -17.87 17.24
CA THR A 475 -21.44 -17.81 15.87
C THR A 475 -22.35 -17.00 14.95
N LEU A 476 -21.80 -16.51 13.84
CA LEU A 476 -22.51 -15.76 12.81
C LEU A 476 -22.45 -16.50 11.46
N THR A 477 -23.53 -16.36 10.71
CA THR A 477 -23.57 -16.75 9.30
C THR A 477 -23.91 -15.52 8.46
N VAL A 478 -23.01 -15.14 7.57
CA VAL A 478 -23.26 -14.08 6.59
C VAL A 478 -23.90 -14.72 5.36
N PRO A 479 -25.17 -14.42 5.11
CA PRO A 479 -25.91 -15.11 4.06
C PRO A 479 -25.57 -14.57 2.67
N THR A 480 -25.94 -15.34 1.66
CA THR A 480 -25.77 -14.98 0.24
C THR A 480 -26.24 -13.57 -0.08
N GLY A 481 -25.40 -12.80 -0.79
CA GLY A 481 -25.69 -11.44 -1.22
C GLY A 481 -25.56 -10.36 -0.13
N VAL A 482 -25.09 -10.72 1.06
CA VAL A 482 -24.92 -9.80 2.18
C VAL A 482 -23.44 -9.58 2.47
N GLU A 483 -23.09 -8.33 2.76
CA GLU A 483 -21.78 -7.95 3.30
C GLU A 483 -21.90 -7.55 4.78
N LEU A 484 -21.10 -8.17 5.64
CA LEU A 484 -20.90 -7.75 7.02
C LEU A 484 -19.76 -6.73 7.05
N ARG A 485 -20.06 -5.46 7.36
CA ARG A 485 -19.14 -4.33 7.26
C ARG A 485 -18.91 -3.64 8.59
N GLY A 486 -17.66 -3.52 8.98
CA GLY A 486 -17.22 -2.69 10.09
C GLY A 486 -16.84 -1.27 9.68
N ALA A 487 -16.34 -0.52 10.67
CA ALA A 487 -15.99 0.89 10.54
C ALA A 487 -14.58 1.12 9.95
N ALA A 488 -13.76 0.09 9.79
CA ALA A 488 -12.42 0.22 9.26
C ALA A 488 -12.41 0.04 7.73
N ASP A 489 -11.88 1.00 7.00
CA ASP A 489 -11.68 0.90 5.54
C ASP A 489 -10.20 1.10 5.19
N PHE A 490 -9.31 0.50 5.96
CA PHE A 490 -7.87 0.54 5.76
C PHE A 490 -7.29 -0.87 5.90
N GLY A 491 -6.32 -1.17 5.04
CA GLY A 491 -5.68 -2.48 4.97
C GLY A 491 -4.72 -2.68 6.12
N SER A 492 -5.20 -3.03 7.31
CA SER A 492 -4.32 -3.42 8.40
C SER A 492 -5.06 -3.90 9.63
N ILE A 493 -4.26 -4.38 10.58
CA ILE A 493 -4.74 -4.76 11.90
C ILE A 493 -5.11 -3.48 12.66
N PRO A 494 -6.39 -3.26 12.95
CA PRO A 494 -6.78 -2.12 13.76
C PRO A 494 -6.18 -2.29 15.16
N ARG A 495 -5.28 -1.40 15.53
CA ARG A 495 -4.71 -1.35 16.87
C ARG A 495 -5.74 -0.83 17.88
N GLY A 496 -6.82 -1.60 18.11
CA GLY A 496 -7.87 -1.21 19.05
C GLY A 496 -8.82 -0.11 18.54
N HIS A 497 -8.89 0.08 17.22
CA HIS A 497 -9.79 1.03 16.57
C HIS A 497 -10.77 0.33 15.64
N GLY A 498 -11.83 1.02 15.26
CA GLY A 498 -12.85 0.49 14.38
C GLY A 498 -13.74 -0.55 15.07
N THR A 499 -14.32 -1.44 14.28
CA THR A 499 -15.23 -2.48 14.74
C THR A 499 -14.44 -3.72 15.17
N ILE A 500 -14.65 -4.17 16.41
CA ILE A 500 -13.94 -5.31 16.99
C ILE A 500 -14.94 -6.31 17.55
N PHE A 501 -14.88 -7.55 17.06
CA PHE A 501 -15.55 -8.67 17.68
C PHE A 501 -14.67 -9.28 18.77
N GLU A 502 -15.19 -9.36 19.98
CA GLU A 502 -14.55 -10.03 21.13
C GLU A 502 -15.20 -11.42 21.29
N VAL A 503 -14.53 -12.43 20.76
CA VAL A 503 -15.10 -13.77 20.57
C VAL A 503 -14.81 -14.66 21.76
N TYR A 504 -15.87 -15.17 22.38
CA TYR A 504 -15.83 -16.18 23.44
C TYR A 504 -16.32 -17.55 22.96
N ALA A 505 -16.99 -17.59 21.83
CA ALA A 505 -17.58 -18.80 21.27
C ALA A 505 -16.53 -19.85 20.89
N GLY A 506 -16.82 -21.13 21.17
CA GLY A 506 -16.02 -22.25 20.69
C GLY A 506 -14.75 -22.56 21.50
N LYS A 507 -14.52 -21.93 22.66
CA LYS A 507 -13.37 -22.22 23.52
C LYS A 507 -13.31 -23.70 23.91
N GLY A 508 -12.17 -24.34 23.69
CA GLY A 508 -11.97 -25.77 23.96
C GLY A 508 -12.61 -26.73 22.94
N GLN A 509 -13.12 -26.19 21.82
CA GLN A 509 -13.82 -26.97 20.79
C GLN A 509 -13.19 -26.79 19.41
N PRO A 510 -11.95 -27.23 19.17
CA PRO A 510 -11.22 -26.92 17.92
C PRO A 510 -11.89 -27.49 16.66
N SER A 511 -12.72 -28.51 16.80
CA SER A 511 -13.51 -29.10 15.71
C SER A 511 -14.97 -28.60 15.69
N GLY A 512 -15.30 -27.62 16.52
CA GLY A 512 -16.62 -27.02 16.61
C GLY A 512 -16.95 -26.13 15.41
N GLU A 513 -18.07 -25.46 15.52
CA GLU A 513 -18.55 -24.53 14.48
C GLU A 513 -17.68 -23.27 14.41
N SER A 514 -17.31 -22.86 13.20
CA SER A 514 -16.52 -21.65 12.97
C SER A 514 -17.28 -20.40 13.40
N PHE A 515 -16.58 -19.44 13.98
CA PHE A 515 -17.19 -18.21 14.49
C PHE A 515 -17.96 -17.44 13.41
N LEU A 516 -17.36 -17.24 12.25
CA LEU A 516 -17.97 -16.53 11.12
C LEU A 516 -18.02 -17.44 9.89
N LYS A 517 -19.21 -17.70 9.39
CA LYS A 517 -19.43 -18.51 8.19
C LYS A 517 -19.90 -17.62 7.05
N LEU A 518 -19.28 -17.74 5.87
CA LEU A 518 -19.59 -16.97 4.68
C LEU A 518 -20.28 -17.86 3.66
N GLU A 519 -21.59 -17.66 3.41
CA GLU A 519 -22.31 -18.32 2.32
C GLU A 519 -21.85 -17.82 0.95
N ALA A 520 -22.19 -18.52 -0.13
CA ALA A 520 -21.83 -18.14 -1.49
C ALA A 520 -22.25 -16.67 -1.79
N GLY A 521 -21.36 -15.89 -2.43
CA GLY A 521 -21.63 -14.50 -2.77
C GLY A 521 -21.79 -13.55 -1.58
N SER A 522 -21.29 -13.93 -0.41
CA SER A 522 -21.25 -13.05 0.76
C SER A 522 -19.85 -12.53 1.05
N GLY A 523 -19.75 -11.52 1.90
CA GLY A 523 -18.45 -10.96 2.26
C GLY A 523 -18.37 -10.39 3.67
N VAL A 524 -17.13 -10.20 4.11
CA VAL A 524 -16.79 -9.47 5.35
C VAL A 524 -15.74 -8.42 5.07
N ARG A 525 -15.94 -7.22 5.63
CA ARG A 525 -15.03 -6.10 5.40
C ARG A 525 -14.87 -5.23 6.64
N GLY A 526 -13.63 -4.80 6.89
CA GLY A 526 -13.34 -3.74 7.85
C GLY A 526 -13.58 -4.09 9.32
N ILE A 527 -13.38 -5.35 9.71
CA ILE A 527 -13.65 -5.86 11.06
C ILE A 527 -12.39 -6.49 11.64
N SER A 528 -12.16 -6.26 12.93
CA SER A 528 -11.20 -7.04 13.71
C SER A 528 -11.90 -8.10 14.53
N ILE A 529 -11.30 -9.28 14.61
CA ILE A 529 -11.77 -10.42 15.40
C ILE A 529 -10.70 -10.75 16.43
N ASN A 530 -11.04 -10.66 17.70
CA ASN A 530 -10.14 -10.88 18.83
C ASN A 530 -10.69 -11.98 19.76
N TYR A 531 -9.78 -12.77 20.33
CA TYR A 531 -10.10 -13.79 21.32
C TYR A 531 -9.58 -13.34 22.69
N PRO A 532 -10.39 -12.63 23.49
CA PRO A 532 -9.94 -11.97 24.71
C PRO A 532 -9.52 -12.91 25.83
N GLU A 533 -9.86 -14.19 25.75
CA GLU A 533 -9.45 -15.20 26.69
C GLU A 533 -8.13 -15.91 26.31
N GLN A 534 -7.52 -15.57 25.20
CA GLN A 534 -6.18 -16.03 24.82
C GLN A 534 -5.14 -15.07 25.40
N LEU A 535 -4.64 -15.36 26.58
CA LEU A 535 -3.68 -14.52 27.27
C LEU A 535 -2.26 -15.02 27.05
N SER A 536 -1.30 -14.12 26.89
CA SER A 536 0.13 -14.47 26.75
C SER A 536 0.65 -15.31 27.94
N SER A 537 0.10 -15.10 29.14
CA SER A 537 0.43 -15.87 30.33
C SER A 537 0.04 -17.37 30.24
N MET A 538 -0.78 -17.74 29.26
CA MET A 538 -1.18 -19.13 29.02
C MET A 538 -0.17 -19.91 28.17
N LEU A 539 0.80 -19.27 27.58
CA LEU A 539 1.81 -19.93 26.75
C LEU A 539 2.59 -20.99 27.55
N PRO A 540 2.86 -22.19 26.97
CA PRO A 540 2.48 -22.63 25.63
C PRO A 540 1.09 -23.29 25.53
N ALA A 541 0.29 -23.35 26.61
CA ALA A 541 -0.99 -24.08 26.70
C ALA A 541 -2.17 -23.19 26.28
N MET A 542 -2.14 -22.67 25.05
CA MET A 542 -3.20 -21.82 24.52
C MET A 542 -4.53 -22.57 24.38
N ALA A 543 -5.65 -21.86 24.57
CA ALA A 543 -6.96 -22.45 24.37
C ALA A 543 -7.23 -22.74 22.88
N GLN A 544 -7.73 -23.92 22.59
CA GLN A 544 -8.06 -24.32 21.22
C GLN A 544 -9.44 -23.80 20.82
N TYR A 545 -9.55 -23.23 19.63
CA TYR A 545 -10.80 -22.74 19.06
C TYR A 545 -11.02 -23.30 17.66
N PRO A 546 -12.27 -23.34 17.14
CA PRO A 546 -12.55 -23.60 15.74
C PRO A 546 -11.88 -22.58 14.82
N TYR A 547 -12.04 -22.75 13.50
CA TYR A 547 -11.66 -21.71 12.57
C TYR A 547 -12.44 -20.41 12.83
N THR A 548 -11.73 -19.29 12.74
CA THR A 548 -12.33 -17.97 12.95
C THR A 548 -13.31 -17.64 11.83
N ILE A 549 -12.89 -17.83 10.57
CA ILE A 549 -13.72 -17.60 9.39
C ILE A 549 -13.73 -18.88 8.55
N GLN A 550 -14.89 -19.27 8.04
CA GLN A 550 -15.05 -20.39 7.14
C GLN A 550 -15.85 -20.01 5.90
N GLY A 551 -15.30 -20.26 4.73
CA GLY A 551 -16.03 -20.19 3.47
C GLY A 551 -16.98 -21.38 3.32
N LYS A 552 -18.21 -21.12 2.88
CA LYS A 552 -19.27 -22.12 2.63
C LYS A 552 -19.72 -22.19 1.17
N GLY A 553 -19.05 -21.48 0.26
CA GLY A 553 -19.39 -21.47 -1.16
C GLY A 553 -18.53 -20.54 -1.99
N LYS A 554 -18.88 -20.44 -3.25
CA LYS A 554 -18.17 -19.62 -4.24
C LYS A 554 -18.39 -18.11 -4.06
N ASP A 555 -17.55 -17.32 -4.74
CA ASP A 555 -17.68 -15.86 -4.86
C ASP A 555 -17.71 -15.12 -3.51
N ILE A 556 -17.07 -15.67 -2.47
CA ILE A 556 -16.94 -15.03 -1.15
C ILE A 556 -15.76 -14.06 -1.16
N TYR A 557 -15.85 -13.02 -0.32
CA TYR A 557 -14.73 -12.10 -0.16
C TYR A 557 -14.49 -11.69 1.30
N ILE A 558 -13.19 -11.49 1.62
CA ILE A 558 -12.68 -11.11 2.94
C ILE A 558 -11.71 -9.95 2.70
N VAL A 559 -12.08 -8.74 3.10
CA VAL A 559 -11.31 -7.53 2.79
C VAL A 559 -11.11 -6.67 4.04
N ASN A 560 -9.89 -6.24 4.30
CA ASN A 560 -9.53 -5.43 5.48
C ASN A 560 -9.99 -6.10 6.79
N VAL A 561 -9.57 -7.33 7.02
CA VAL A 561 -9.94 -8.08 8.22
C VAL A 561 -8.72 -8.36 9.09
N GLY A 562 -8.82 -8.04 10.37
CA GLY A 562 -7.81 -8.38 11.36
C GLY A 562 -8.24 -9.60 12.19
N ILE A 563 -7.34 -10.58 12.36
CA ILE A 563 -7.55 -11.71 13.25
C ILE A 563 -6.48 -11.69 14.33
N ARG A 564 -6.90 -11.68 15.60
CA ARG A 564 -5.98 -11.61 16.73
C ARG A 564 -6.17 -12.77 17.68
N ALA A 565 -5.06 -13.36 18.09
CA ALA A 565 -5.03 -14.43 19.08
C ALA A 565 -5.94 -15.63 18.72
N ALA A 566 -6.19 -15.87 17.45
CA ALA A 566 -6.97 -17.03 17.02
C ALA A 566 -6.17 -18.33 17.18
N TRP A 567 -6.85 -19.43 17.44
CA TRP A 567 -6.24 -20.75 17.31
C TRP A 567 -6.11 -21.14 15.84
N ASN A 568 -7.21 -21.02 15.09
CA ASN A 568 -7.25 -21.20 13.64
C ASN A 568 -7.86 -19.95 12.98
N GLY A 569 -7.24 -19.46 11.91
CA GLY A 569 -7.67 -18.25 11.19
C GLY A 569 -8.76 -18.55 10.16
N LEU A 570 -8.39 -18.75 8.89
CA LEU A 570 -9.31 -18.86 7.76
C LEU A 570 -9.33 -20.27 7.16
N ASP A 571 -10.53 -20.83 6.97
CA ASP A 571 -10.76 -22.10 6.31
C ASP A 571 -11.47 -21.93 4.96
N LEU A 572 -10.73 -22.08 3.86
CA LEU A 572 -11.20 -22.17 2.47
C LEU A 572 -10.90 -23.56 1.89
N PHE A 573 -10.79 -24.57 2.76
CA PHE A 573 -10.48 -25.94 2.37
C PHE A 573 -11.64 -26.91 2.60
N SER A 574 -12.35 -26.76 3.72
CA SER A 574 -13.40 -27.70 4.11
C SER A 574 -14.61 -27.67 3.17
N ASN A 575 -14.81 -26.61 2.43
CA ASN A 575 -15.83 -26.48 1.39
C ASN A 575 -15.19 -25.94 0.11
N LYS A 576 -15.79 -26.24 -1.03
CA LYS A 576 -15.40 -25.69 -2.32
C LYS A 576 -15.76 -24.20 -2.36
N CYS A 577 -14.73 -23.33 -2.47
CA CYS A 577 -14.85 -21.87 -2.47
C CYS A 577 -14.27 -21.28 -3.77
N ASP A 578 -14.89 -21.57 -4.92
CA ASP A 578 -14.46 -21.03 -6.20
C ASP A 578 -14.51 -19.49 -6.19
N ASN A 579 -13.57 -18.84 -6.89
CA ASN A 579 -13.47 -17.38 -7.01
C ASN A 579 -13.43 -16.63 -5.67
N HIS A 580 -12.93 -17.25 -4.61
CA HIS A 580 -12.74 -16.53 -3.36
C HIS A 580 -11.75 -15.38 -3.51
N TYR A 581 -12.01 -14.28 -2.84
CA TYR A 581 -11.12 -13.13 -2.82
C TYR A 581 -10.76 -12.75 -1.39
N VAL A 582 -9.48 -12.75 -1.08
CA VAL A 582 -8.95 -12.33 0.23
C VAL A 582 -7.96 -11.20 0.00
N ASP A 583 -8.17 -10.06 0.64
CA ASP A 583 -7.29 -8.90 0.51
C ASP A 583 -7.14 -8.17 1.84
N TYR A 584 -5.90 -7.83 2.20
CA TYR A 584 -5.57 -7.23 3.50
C TYR A 584 -6.13 -8.03 4.69
N LEU A 585 -5.86 -9.33 4.70
CA LEU A 585 -6.06 -10.17 5.87
C LEU A 585 -4.77 -10.19 6.69
N ALA A 586 -4.86 -9.76 7.95
CA ALA A 586 -3.68 -9.64 8.78
C ALA A 586 -3.93 -10.11 10.21
N GLY A 587 -2.87 -10.44 10.93
CA GLY A 587 -3.02 -10.76 12.34
C GLY A 587 -2.14 -11.88 12.87
N HIS A 588 -2.73 -12.71 13.71
CA HIS A 588 -2.05 -13.83 14.35
C HIS A 588 -3.00 -15.02 14.56
N ALA A 589 -2.52 -16.22 14.21
CA ALA A 589 -3.15 -17.48 14.56
C ALA A 589 -2.08 -18.45 15.10
N PHE A 590 -2.40 -19.18 16.19
CA PHE A 590 -1.46 -20.05 16.86
C PHE A 590 -1.17 -21.35 16.09
N LYS A 591 -2.18 -21.88 15.36
CA LYS A 591 -2.03 -23.17 14.68
C LYS A 591 -2.06 -23.04 13.17
N ASN A 592 -3.16 -22.61 12.60
CA ASN A 592 -3.30 -22.44 11.15
C ASN A 592 -3.74 -21.01 10.85
N VAL A 593 -2.98 -20.31 10.01
CA VAL A 593 -3.34 -18.98 9.54
C VAL A 593 -4.44 -19.08 8.51
N ILE A 594 -4.22 -19.89 7.48
CA ILE A 594 -5.16 -20.10 6.37
C ILE A 594 -5.05 -21.52 5.84
N ARG A 595 -6.17 -22.11 5.46
CA ARG A 595 -6.24 -23.33 4.67
C ARG A 595 -6.98 -23.04 3.38
N ILE A 596 -6.38 -23.38 2.24
CA ILE A 596 -6.96 -23.23 0.91
C ILE A 596 -6.92 -24.56 0.20
N GLY A 597 -7.94 -24.85 -0.58
CA GLY A 597 -8.00 -26.08 -1.37
C GLY A 597 -9.43 -26.57 -1.54
N GLY A 598 -9.67 -27.85 -1.20
CA GLY A 598 -11.01 -28.45 -1.33
C GLY A 598 -11.54 -28.50 -2.77
N GLY A 599 -10.65 -28.48 -3.78
CA GLY A 599 -11.03 -28.42 -5.19
C GLY A 599 -11.46 -27.04 -5.68
N SER A 600 -11.21 -25.97 -4.92
CA SER A 600 -11.52 -24.58 -5.30
C SER A 600 -10.67 -24.11 -6.48
N GLN A 601 -11.25 -23.30 -7.35
CA GLN A 601 -10.62 -22.72 -8.53
C GLN A 601 -10.87 -21.21 -8.61
N GLY A 602 -10.00 -20.48 -9.33
CA GLY A 602 -10.15 -19.04 -9.60
C GLY A 602 -10.05 -18.15 -8.36
N GLY A 603 -9.56 -18.66 -7.24
CA GLY A 603 -9.39 -17.86 -6.01
C GLY A 603 -8.17 -16.95 -6.06
N MET A 604 -8.23 -15.83 -5.36
CA MET A 604 -7.12 -14.89 -5.20
C MET A 604 -6.94 -14.55 -3.72
N VAL A 605 -5.70 -14.64 -3.25
CA VAL A 605 -5.29 -14.18 -1.91
C VAL A 605 -4.20 -13.14 -2.10
N ASN A 606 -4.45 -11.93 -1.63
CA ASN A 606 -3.61 -10.76 -1.83
C ASN A 606 -3.33 -10.07 -0.49
N ASN A 607 -2.18 -9.41 -0.35
CA ASN A 607 -1.83 -8.58 0.81
C ASN A 607 -2.11 -9.23 2.17
N MET A 608 -1.63 -10.45 2.38
CA MET A 608 -1.79 -11.16 3.65
C MET A 608 -0.55 -10.96 4.54
N GLN A 609 -0.78 -10.60 5.82
CA GLN A 609 0.31 -10.40 6.78
C GLN A 609 -0.02 -11.04 8.13
N PHE A 610 0.71 -12.09 8.48
CA PHE A 610 0.59 -12.75 9.77
C PHE A 610 1.97 -12.89 10.43
N ASN A 611 2.06 -12.52 11.70
CA ASN A 611 3.27 -12.69 12.48
C ASN A 611 3.01 -12.73 13.99
N THR A 612 3.97 -13.21 14.77
CA THR A 612 3.87 -13.35 16.22
C THR A 612 3.88 -12.00 16.95
N ILE A 613 4.51 -10.99 16.39
CA ILE A 613 4.57 -9.62 16.94
C ILE A 613 3.15 -9.05 17.07
N VAL A 614 2.29 -9.34 16.12
CA VAL A 614 0.90 -8.89 16.15
C VAL A 614 0.17 -9.38 17.40
N TYR A 615 0.41 -10.61 17.82
CA TYR A 615 -0.11 -11.13 19.06
C TYR A 615 0.48 -10.41 20.27
N ALA A 616 1.79 -10.32 20.35
CA ALA A 616 2.50 -9.66 21.44
C ALA A 616 2.10 -8.17 21.61
N CYS A 617 1.92 -7.46 20.51
CA CYS A 617 1.46 -6.06 20.53
C CYS A 617 -0.06 -5.91 20.76
N GLY A 618 -0.84 -6.92 20.45
CA GLY A 618 -2.31 -6.90 20.50
C GLY A 618 -2.93 -7.52 21.72
N ALA A 619 -2.24 -8.46 22.35
CA ALA A 619 -2.63 -9.04 23.61
C ALA A 619 -2.26 -8.10 24.78
N GLU A 620 -2.71 -8.36 25.95
CA GLU A 620 -2.66 -7.53 27.15
C GLU A 620 -1.29 -7.00 27.58
N THR A 621 -0.22 -7.38 26.92
CA THR A 621 1.13 -7.03 27.31
C THR A 621 1.69 -5.88 26.50
N LYS A 622 2.01 -4.82 27.21
CA LYS A 622 2.95 -3.74 26.84
C LYS A 622 2.89 -3.26 25.38
N PHE A 623 1.93 -2.43 25.08
CA PHE A 623 2.08 -1.49 23.98
C PHE A 623 3.38 -0.71 24.14
N GLY A 624 4.26 -0.75 23.17
CA GLY A 624 5.10 0.39 22.93
C GLY A 624 6.58 0.25 23.09
N SER A 625 7.20 -0.91 23.15
CA SER A 625 8.59 -0.97 22.76
C SER A 625 8.98 -2.34 22.23
N TRP A 626 9.58 -2.36 21.09
CA TRP A 626 10.28 -3.50 20.51
C TRP A 626 11.36 -4.06 21.43
N SER A 627 11.88 -3.24 22.34
CA SER A 627 12.97 -3.57 23.26
C SER A 627 12.56 -4.33 24.52
N ASN A 628 11.27 -4.49 24.78
CA ASN A 628 10.78 -5.13 26.02
C ASN A 628 9.90 -6.37 25.78
N ASN A 629 10.00 -6.96 24.61
CA ASN A 629 9.25 -8.18 24.24
C ASN A 629 9.94 -9.46 24.74
N ALA A 630 10.29 -9.52 26.02
CA ALA A 630 10.63 -10.81 26.63
C ALA A 630 9.52 -11.84 26.47
N ASP A 631 8.26 -11.39 26.38
CA ASP A 631 7.12 -12.25 26.15
C ASP A 631 6.92 -12.63 24.68
N ALA A 632 7.39 -11.84 23.72
CA ALA A 632 7.38 -12.22 22.31
C ALA A 632 8.42 -13.31 22.01
N ASP A 633 9.58 -13.23 22.65
CA ASP A 633 10.60 -14.28 22.55
C ASP A 633 10.16 -15.57 23.26
N ASN A 634 9.31 -15.48 24.26
CA ASN A 634 8.66 -16.62 24.92
C ASN A 634 7.38 -17.07 24.21
N GLY A 635 6.84 -16.26 23.34
CA GLY A 635 5.77 -16.60 22.43
C GLY A 635 6.29 -17.52 21.34
N LYS A 636 6.71 -18.70 21.70
CA LYS A 636 6.89 -19.77 20.72
C LYS A 636 5.54 -19.93 20.06
N ALA A 637 5.41 -19.36 18.85
CA ALA A 637 4.41 -19.82 17.92
C ALA A 637 4.50 -21.35 17.94
N TYR A 638 3.38 -22.01 18.02
CA TYR A 638 3.38 -23.45 17.77
C TYR A 638 4.01 -23.61 16.40
N ASP A 639 5.11 -24.35 16.32
CA ASP A 639 5.71 -24.73 15.05
C ASP A 639 4.61 -25.28 14.15
N GLN A 640 4.41 -24.61 13.03
CA GLN A 640 3.40 -25.00 12.03
C GLN A 640 3.96 -26.10 11.13
#